data_814d1253a447d752404ea57c435708e9
#
_entry.id   814d1253a447d752404ea57c435708e9
#
_cell.length_a   1.000
_cell.length_b   1.000
_cell.length_c   1.000
_cell.angle_alpha   90.00
_cell.angle_beta   90.00
_cell.angle_gamma   90.00
#
_symmetry.space_group_name_H-M   'P 1'
#
loop_
_entity.id
_entity.type
_entity.pdbx_description
1 polymer ?
#
loop_
_entity_poly.entity_id
_entity_poly.type
_entity_poly.pdbx_seq_one_letter_code
_entity_poly.pdbx_strand_id
1 'polypeptide(L)'
;GTLPACINGDNEIVYLLRLGGIKIATIYENGNVELKAKIPAIVKTLMSQTKNYNLPIEETIMKSYILKKNKFKTDLHTHMNANLSADVLIALGLKRQIKYPLYYLKKLNLKMSKKQEKEIAKQRAIVAEQFKNSGLEGKKLTRKIDDNTFINFADFIFNNLENAKYNISKIRISLSILKDGQAVFTNLEKLYIYRYVFCKGIECDTKIKINPNKIQKIPEPDIKKLYIQMMKDLENPALKNITLRQDKILWIAREYKKQNIYYTEISDTDLAKANGPAIKLVEELHYILPYIEKETGVKIRFLVALRRIPLTIIQDQIISGNYLRSNLDVLKTVAKSPYVVGSDFIGEEINDVTDLKPAIKELVDYVYEVDPDFTIKIHAGENDSLRDNVSKSIKCIEESLNQGQPMPKVRLGHGLYTEDLSSPEGKKLLRKLKKDNIILEFQISSNVRLNNLSNLNLHPVKKYLDAGIKCVQGTDGCGFYGIDTIDEQLALQNLLHLNNKDFEKMRKVEDEVVDISNKYFEKKSKDFKKFLNGRNITEALAELEKENHIKGKQNKAEMRINTNLETQEVLSQKVKQLPTDKVPIIIAGGSFNKKGRYTEVTPEGKELLKQLLSKVDANKAYFVIGHKMQGYEKEIVELNKDMNKHFEINAIVPKMISQTDSDNILQENIDGVSISIESDEMGIYKSFNYEIFERRNSVVMAFDGNSPVSNLIQEAKNGKGKAKIYVNEDSPSLFDKAISLNGYAIPFKTNQNIIDKIIEDNPEIM
;
A
#
# COMPACT_ATOMS: atom_id res chain seq x y z
N GLY A 1 23.68 -26.94 -5.84
CA GLY A 1 23.72 -28.38 -5.69
C GLY A 1 22.36 -29.00 -5.99
N THR A 2 22.34 -30.22 -6.51
CA THR A 2 21.11 -30.99 -6.73
C THR A 2 20.52 -31.42 -5.39
N LEU A 3 19.23 -31.25 -5.21
CA LEU A 3 18.53 -31.82 -4.06
C LEU A 3 18.40 -33.34 -4.28
N PRO A 4 18.85 -34.17 -3.33
CA PRO A 4 18.68 -35.60 -3.45
C PRO A 4 17.19 -35.95 -3.37
N ALA A 5 16.69 -36.64 -4.38
CA ALA A 5 15.38 -37.26 -4.36
C ALA A 5 15.46 -38.60 -3.62
N CYS A 6 14.48 -38.90 -2.82
CA CYS A 6 14.30 -40.23 -2.19
C CYS A 6 12.79 -40.57 -2.13
N ILE A 7 12.52 -41.84 -1.90
CA ILE A 7 11.14 -42.34 -1.70
C ILE A 7 10.89 -42.36 -0.19
N ASN A 8 9.83 -41.76 0.29
CA ASN A 8 9.44 -41.81 1.71
C ASN A 8 8.67 -43.12 2.05
N GLY A 9 8.31 -43.30 3.31
CA GLY A 9 7.58 -44.48 3.77
C GLY A 9 6.19 -44.69 3.14
N ASP A 10 5.66 -43.65 2.49
CA ASP A 10 4.36 -43.68 1.82
C ASP A 10 4.49 -43.83 0.27
N ASN A 11 5.67 -44.26 -0.20
CA ASN A 11 6.02 -44.36 -1.62
C ASN A 11 5.94 -43.06 -2.43
N GLU A 12 6.03 -41.92 -1.79
CA GLU A 12 6.07 -40.62 -2.47
C GLU A 12 7.52 -40.18 -2.73
N ILE A 13 7.75 -39.54 -3.87
CA ILE A 13 9.04 -38.89 -4.15
C ILE A 13 9.14 -37.63 -3.31
N VAL A 14 10.19 -37.55 -2.52
CA VAL A 14 10.49 -36.39 -1.68
C VAL A 14 11.92 -35.92 -1.92
N TYR A 15 12.12 -34.62 -1.76
CA TYR A 15 13.43 -33.97 -1.87
C TYR A 15 13.88 -33.52 -0.50
N LEU A 16 15.12 -33.81 -0.16
CA LEU A 16 15.68 -33.50 1.15
C LEU A 16 16.58 -32.28 1.06
N LEU A 17 16.15 -31.18 1.68
CA LEU A 17 17.00 -30.01 1.86
C LEU A 17 17.95 -30.25 3.04
N ARG A 18 19.25 -30.15 2.80
CA ARG A 18 20.31 -30.34 3.82
C ARG A 18 21.20 -29.11 3.91
N LEU A 19 21.54 -28.71 5.12
CA LEU A 19 22.56 -27.71 5.42
C LEU A 19 23.66 -28.35 6.23
N GLY A 20 24.92 -28.35 5.72
CA GLY A 20 26.04 -29.00 6.40
C GLY A 20 25.81 -30.49 6.70
N GLY A 21 25.13 -31.21 5.79
CA GLY A 21 24.78 -32.62 6.00
C GLY A 21 23.51 -32.88 6.83
N ILE A 22 23.02 -31.87 7.53
CA ILE A 22 21.83 -32.00 8.39
C ILE A 22 20.57 -31.76 7.57
N LYS A 23 19.59 -32.67 7.64
CA LYS A 23 18.28 -32.53 7.00
C LYS A 23 17.50 -31.42 7.69
N ILE A 24 17.18 -30.36 6.98
CA ILE A 24 16.42 -29.21 7.49
C ILE A 24 14.99 -29.16 6.98
N ALA A 25 14.71 -29.73 5.82
CA ALA A 25 13.36 -29.82 5.29
C ALA A 25 13.18 -31.08 4.41
N THR A 26 11.93 -31.55 4.33
CA THR A 26 11.44 -32.47 3.32
C THR A 26 10.52 -31.70 2.39
N ILE A 27 10.72 -31.82 1.09
CA ILE A 27 9.89 -31.20 0.06
C ILE A 27 9.19 -32.33 -0.66
N TYR A 28 7.88 -32.29 -0.66
CA TYR A 28 7.03 -33.27 -1.32
C TYR A 28 6.77 -32.88 -2.78
N GLU A 29 6.47 -33.88 -3.62
CA GLU A 29 6.14 -33.62 -5.04
C GLU A 29 4.95 -32.67 -5.25
N ASN A 30 4.04 -32.62 -4.30
CA ASN A 30 2.88 -31.72 -4.33
C ASN A 30 3.22 -30.28 -3.96
N GLY A 31 4.50 -29.97 -3.67
CA GLY A 31 4.98 -28.66 -3.25
C GLY A 31 4.94 -28.44 -1.73
N ASN A 32 4.44 -29.39 -0.94
CA ASN A 32 4.49 -29.31 0.52
C ASN A 32 5.93 -29.29 1.02
N VAL A 33 6.22 -28.49 2.02
CA VAL A 33 7.50 -28.41 2.70
C VAL A 33 7.33 -28.68 4.19
N GLU A 34 7.86 -29.80 4.64
CA GLU A 34 7.91 -30.16 6.05
C GLU A 34 9.24 -29.75 6.65
N LEU A 35 9.23 -28.82 7.62
CA LEU A 35 10.43 -28.40 8.34
C LEU A 35 10.69 -29.33 9.51
N LYS A 36 11.94 -29.78 9.69
CA LYS A 36 12.31 -30.67 10.78
C LYS A 36 12.38 -29.94 12.12
N ALA A 37 11.83 -30.59 13.18
CA ALA A 37 11.79 -30.02 14.52
C ALA A 37 13.17 -29.77 15.16
N LYS A 38 14.21 -30.49 14.75
CA LYS A 38 15.60 -30.28 15.21
C LYS A 38 16.41 -29.52 14.17
N ILE A 39 16.18 -28.24 14.06
CA ILE A 39 16.98 -27.34 13.23
C ILE A 39 18.07 -26.73 14.11
N PRO A 40 19.35 -26.66 13.65
CA PRO A 40 20.42 -25.99 14.39
C PRO A 40 20.01 -24.57 14.81
N ALA A 41 20.46 -24.11 15.98
CA ALA A 41 20.07 -22.83 16.56
C ALA A 41 20.27 -21.65 15.59
N ILE A 42 21.32 -21.68 14.78
CA ILE A 42 21.60 -20.66 13.77
C ILE A 42 20.52 -20.63 12.68
N VAL A 43 20.02 -21.79 12.25
CA VAL A 43 18.94 -21.86 11.26
C VAL A 43 17.62 -21.44 11.89
N LYS A 44 17.36 -21.81 13.15
CA LYS A 44 16.23 -21.31 13.93
C LYS A 44 16.28 -19.79 14.08
N THR A 45 17.45 -19.22 14.33
CA THR A 45 17.66 -17.78 14.42
C THR A 45 17.40 -17.09 13.08
N LEU A 46 17.96 -17.63 11.98
CA LEU A 46 17.69 -17.13 10.63
C LEU A 46 16.22 -17.26 10.25
N MET A 47 15.57 -18.36 10.60
CA MET A 47 14.13 -18.56 10.39
C MET A 47 13.27 -17.72 11.30
N SER A 48 13.71 -17.41 12.53
CA SER A 48 13.00 -16.52 13.45
C SER A 48 13.17 -15.04 13.10
N GLN A 49 14.28 -14.69 12.46
CA GLN A 49 14.49 -13.37 11.87
C GLN A 49 13.68 -13.19 10.59
N THR A 50 13.43 -14.26 9.86
CA THR A 50 12.44 -14.35 8.78
C THR A 50 11.06 -14.67 9.34
N LYS A 51 10.76 -14.17 10.51
CA LYS A 51 9.58 -14.51 11.33
C LYS A 51 8.26 -14.41 10.61
N ASN A 52 8.23 -14.27 9.38
CA ASN A 52 7.05 -14.20 8.63
C ASN A 52 7.35 -14.36 7.17
N TYR A 53 7.20 -15.59 6.72
CA TYR A 53 6.64 -15.78 5.41
C TYR A 53 7.53 -15.47 4.26
N ASN A 54 8.67 -15.01 4.52
CA ASN A 54 9.77 -15.10 3.63
C ASN A 54 10.50 -16.38 3.95
N LEU A 55 9.98 -17.45 3.49
CA LEU A 55 10.85 -18.40 2.86
C LEU A 55 11.23 -17.74 1.55
N PRO A 56 12.33 -16.95 1.46
CA PRO A 56 12.82 -16.54 0.16
C PRO A 56 13.29 -17.84 -0.48
N ILE A 57 12.37 -18.44 -1.18
CA ILE A 57 12.74 -19.45 -2.13
C ILE A 57 13.26 -18.64 -3.30
N GLU A 58 14.49 -18.14 -3.17
CA GLU A 58 15.22 -17.59 -4.30
C GLU A 58 15.09 -18.55 -5.47
N GLU A 59 15.40 -18.12 -6.70
CA GLU A 59 15.39 -18.95 -7.92
C GLU A 59 16.27 -20.20 -7.72
N THR A 60 15.86 -21.02 -6.81
CA THR A 60 16.48 -22.27 -6.43
C THR A 60 15.81 -23.38 -7.21
N ILE A 61 16.44 -24.52 -7.24
CA ILE A 61 15.89 -25.78 -7.76
C ILE A 61 14.50 -26.05 -7.16
N MET A 62 14.27 -25.66 -5.90
CA MET A 62 12.98 -25.74 -5.22
C MET A 62 11.89 -24.91 -5.90
N LYS A 63 12.17 -23.64 -6.18
CA LYS A 63 11.21 -22.73 -6.81
C LYS A 63 10.87 -23.22 -8.22
N SER A 64 11.87 -23.65 -8.98
CA SER A 64 11.68 -24.24 -10.31
C SER A 64 10.87 -25.54 -10.27
N TYR A 65 11.03 -26.33 -9.22
CA TYR A 65 10.27 -27.57 -9.04
C TYR A 65 8.81 -27.28 -8.67
N ILE A 66 8.58 -26.35 -7.75
CA ILE A 66 7.25 -25.90 -7.35
C ILE A 66 6.52 -25.27 -8.55
N LEU A 67 7.23 -24.48 -9.35
CA LEU A 67 6.70 -23.89 -10.58
C LEU A 67 6.08 -24.91 -11.54
N LYS A 68 6.73 -26.08 -11.71
CA LYS A 68 6.20 -27.15 -12.57
C LYS A 68 4.90 -27.74 -12.06
N LYS A 69 4.62 -27.58 -10.74
CA LYS A 69 3.44 -28.08 -10.06
C LYS A 69 2.61 -26.94 -9.43
N ASN A 70 2.91 -25.69 -9.80
CA ASN A 70 2.15 -24.56 -9.32
C ASN A 70 0.66 -24.76 -9.64
N LYS A 71 -0.14 -24.69 -8.61
CA LYS A 71 -1.57 -24.89 -8.71
C LYS A 71 -2.30 -23.63 -9.11
N PHE A 72 -1.74 -22.47 -8.78
CA PHE A 72 -2.28 -21.17 -9.14
C PHE A 72 -1.70 -20.69 -10.47
N LYS A 73 -2.56 -20.10 -11.29
CA LYS A 73 -2.22 -19.61 -12.62
C LYS A 73 -2.62 -18.16 -12.82
N THR A 74 -3.10 -17.53 -11.77
CA THR A 74 -3.60 -16.16 -11.77
C THR A 74 -3.03 -15.34 -10.63
N ASP A 75 -3.01 -14.02 -10.83
CA ASP A 75 -2.93 -13.03 -9.78
C ASP A 75 -4.12 -12.08 -9.96
N LEU A 76 -5.16 -12.25 -9.14
CA LEU A 76 -6.42 -11.55 -9.27
C LEU A 76 -6.54 -10.30 -8.37
N HIS A 77 -5.51 -10.06 -7.54
CA HIS A 77 -5.47 -8.89 -6.70
C HIS A 77 -4.07 -8.28 -6.68
N THR A 78 -3.87 -7.29 -7.53
CA THR A 78 -2.60 -6.61 -7.64
C THR A 78 -2.75 -5.19 -8.19
N HIS A 79 -1.78 -4.33 -7.92
CA HIS A 79 -1.79 -2.91 -8.29
C HIS A 79 -0.68 -2.59 -9.29
N MET A 80 -0.98 -1.76 -10.30
CA MET A 80 -0.06 -1.41 -11.39
C MET A 80 1.29 -0.91 -10.89
N ASN A 81 1.30 -0.10 -9.86
CA ASN A 81 2.51 0.49 -9.31
C ASN A 81 3.04 -0.29 -8.09
N ALA A 82 2.97 -1.63 -8.13
CA ALA A 82 3.47 -2.49 -7.06
C ALA A 82 4.06 -3.83 -7.55
N ASN A 83 4.05 -4.09 -8.88
CA ASN A 83 4.32 -5.41 -9.44
C ASN A 83 5.75 -5.66 -9.91
N LEU A 84 6.56 -4.64 -10.07
CA LEU A 84 7.92 -4.83 -10.58
C LEU A 84 8.92 -5.03 -9.46
N SER A 85 9.77 -6.03 -9.60
CA SER A 85 10.86 -6.26 -8.67
C SER A 85 11.84 -5.08 -8.65
N ALA A 86 12.55 -4.91 -7.55
CA ALA A 86 13.54 -3.85 -7.39
C ALA A 86 14.58 -3.86 -8.54
N ASP A 87 15.01 -5.05 -8.96
CA ASP A 87 16.01 -5.18 -10.03
C ASP A 87 15.48 -4.76 -11.39
N VAL A 88 14.22 -5.09 -11.70
CA VAL A 88 13.57 -4.61 -12.93
C VAL A 88 13.40 -3.10 -12.89
N LEU A 89 12.99 -2.52 -11.76
CA LEU A 89 12.87 -1.07 -11.61
C LEU A 89 14.21 -0.35 -11.79
N ILE A 90 15.28 -0.87 -11.19
CA ILE A 90 16.63 -0.32 -11.33
C ILE A 90 17.06 -0.38 -12.80
N ALA A 91 16.88 -1.53 -13.46
CA ALA A 91 17.25 -1.68 -14.87
C ALA A 91 16.44 -0.75 -15.78
N LEU A 92 15.13 -0.59 -15.55
CA LEU A 92 14.29 0.40 -16.25
C LEU A 92 14.74 1.82 -15.99
N GLY A 93 15.08 2.16 -14.75
CA GLY A 93 15.62 3.47 -14.38
C GLY A 93 16.92 3.79 -15.11
N LEU A 94 17.80 2.81 -15.28
CA LEU A 94 19.02 2.92 -16.09
C LEU A 94 18.72 3.13 -17.58
N LYS A 95 17.85 2.27 -18.15
CA LYS A 95 17.42 2.34 -19.55
C LYS A 95 16.79 3.70 -19.88
N ARG A 96 15.86 4.15 -19.05
CA ARG A 96 15.10 5.39 -19.23
C ARG A 96 15.86 6.64 -18.76
N GLN A 97 16.96 6.46 -18.05
CA GLN A 97 17.75 7.56 -17.51
C GLN A 97 16.91 8.56 -16.71
N ILE A 98 16.26 8.04 -15.67
CA ILE A 98 15.37 8.81 -14.81
C ILE A 98 16.13 9.82 -13.94
N LYS A 99 15.43 10.87 -13.54
CA LYS A 99 15.87 11.83 -12.51
C LYS A 99 15.81 11.17 -11.13
N TYR A 100 16.97 11.01 -10.49
CA TYR A 100 17.04 10.45 -9.14
C TYR A 100 17.31 11.57 -8.13
N PRO A 101 16.39 11.82 -7.18
CA PRO A 101 16.46 12.98 -6.28
C PRO A 101 17.65 12.92 -5.31
N LEU A 102 18.33 14.05 -5.13
CA LEU A 102 19.45 14.19 -4.18
C LEU A 102 19.04 13.86 -2.74
N TYR A 103 17.79 14.13 -2.38
CA TYR A 103 17.25 13.75 -1.06
C TYR A 103 17.49 12.28 -0.73
N TYR A 104 17.26 11.37 -1.70
CA TYR A 104 17.47 9.93 -1.48
C TYR A 104 18.94 9.52 -1.49
N LEU A 105 19.78 10.21 -2.27
CA LEU A 105 21.22 9.97 -2.18
C LEU A 105 21.72 10.20 -0.74
N LYS A 106 21.31 11.30 -0.14
CA LYS A 106 21.69 11.64 1.24
C LYS A 106 21.06 10.70 2.26
N LYS A 107 19.76 10.47 2.16
CA LYS A 107 19.03 9.66 3.14
C LYS A 107 19.51 8.21 3.19
N LEU A 108 19.87 7.64 2.05
CA LEU A 108 20.46 6.30 1.93
C LEU A 108 21.98 6.26 2.14
N ASN A 109 22.60 7.42 2.33
CA ASN A 109 24.05 7.55 2.40
C ASN A 109 24.74 6.92 1.17
N LEU A 110 24.22 7.21 -0.03
CA LEU A 110 24.78 6.73 -1.27
C LEU A 110 26.07 7.47 -1.60
N LYS A 111 27.03 6.76 -2.21
CA LYS A 111 28.35 7.29 -2.54
C LYS A 111 28.37 7.84 -3.97
N MET A 112 28.83 9.05 -4.13
CA MET A 112 29.07 9.70 -5.42
C MET A 112 30.55 9.75 -5.76
N SER A 113 30.87 9.86 -7.04
CA SER A 113 32.20 10.23 -7.46
C SER A 113 32.45 11.75 -7.24
N LYS A 114 33.72 12.14 -7.08
CA LYS A 114 34.08 13.57 -6.92
C LYS A 114 33.55 14.47 -8.03
N LYS A 115 33.43 13.92 -9.26
CA LYS A 115 32.87 14.66 -10.40
C LYS A 115 31.38 14.89 -10.20
N GLN A 116 30.64 13.87 -9.78
CA GLN A 116 29.20 13.95 -9.52
C GLN A 116 28.90 14.91 -8.37
N GLU A 117 29.70 14.90 -7.30
CA GLU A 117 29.55 15.84 -6.18
C GLU A 117 29.68 17.30 -6.63
N LYS A 118 30.65 17.58 -7.50
CA LYS A 118 30.83 18.94 -8.08
C LYS A 118 29.64 19.39 -8.94
N GLU A 119 29.11 18.49 -9.78
CA GLU A 119 27.93 18.79 -10.61
C GLU A 119 26.68 19.03 -9.78
N ILE A 120 26.46 18.21 -8.75
CA ILE A 120 25.35 18.40 -7.80
C ILE A 120 25.50 19.71 -7.02
N ALA A 121 26.70 20.08 -6.60
CA ALA A 121 26.95 21.35 -5.91
C ALA A 121 26.60 22.56 -6.81
N LYS A 122 26.97 22.54 -8.10
CA LYS A 122 26.58 23.56 -9.07
C LYS A 122 25.04 23.61 -9.23
N GLN A 123 24.40 22.48 -9.41
CA GLN A 123 22.93 22.42 -9.57
C GLN A 123 22.22 22.97 -8.34
N ARG A 124 22.69 22.63 -7.14
CA ARG A 124 22.14 23.16 -5.87
C ARG A 124 22.30 24.67 -5.78
N ALA A 125 23.43 25.22 -6.21
CA ALA A 125 23.64 26.67 -6.19
C ALA A 125 22.64 27.40 -7.10
N ILE A 126 22.39 26.89 -8.30
CA ILE A 126 21.40 27.43 -9.24
C ILE A 126 19.98 27.39 -8.61
N VAL A 127 19.59 26.27 -8.08
CA VAL A 127 18.27 26.11 -7.44
C VAL A 127 18.13 27.02 -6.23
N ALA A 128 19.19 27.17 -5.42
CA ALA A 128 19.20 28.07 -4.28
C ALA A 128 18.99 29.53 -4.68
N GLU A 129 19.64 29.96 -5.76
CA GLU A 129 19.46 31.31 -6.28
C GLU A 129 18.05 31.55 -6.81
N GLN A 130 17.48 30.58 -7.52
CA GLN A 130 16.09 30.63 -7.99
C GLN A 130 15.11 30.79 -6.83
N PHE A 131 15.29 30.04 -5.73
CA PHE A 131 14.46 30.15 -4.54
C PHE A 131 14.60 31.50 -3.85
N LYS A 132 15.82 32.02 -3.73
CA LYS A 132 16.09 33.34 -3.18
C LYS A 132 15.35 34.46 -3.94
N ASN A 133 15.35 34.35 -5.26
CA ASN A 133 14.68 35.31 -6.12
C ASN A 133 13.15 35.14 -6.17
N SER A 134 12.63 34.02 -5.75
CA SER A 134 11.18 33.74 -5.71
C SER A 134 10.46 34.23 -4.45
N GLY A 135 11.18 34.85 -3.48
CA GLY A 135 10.60 35.29 -2.20
C GLY A 135 10.19 34.16 -1.25
N LEU A 136 10.54 32.91 -1.57
CA LEU A 136 10.27 31.72 -0.73
C LEU A 136 11.40 31.51 0.31
N GLU A 137 11.94 32.58 0.83
CA GLU A 137 12.95 32.50 1.92
C GLU A 137 12.31 31.96 3.20
N GLY A 138 12.81 30.84 3.70
CA GLY A 138 12.37 30.30 4.95
C GLY A 138 12.95 28.94 5.32
N LYS A 139 12.54 28.44 6.47
CA LYS A 139 13.06 27.23 7.16
C LYS A 139 13.03 25.93 6.32
N LYS A 140 12.28 25.87 5.23
CA LYS A 140 12.15 24.71 4.34
C LYS A 140 13.08 24.74 3.12
N LEU A 141 13.88 25.79 2.96
CA LEU A 141 14.67 26.05 1.75
C LEU A 141 15.66 24.92 1.41
N THR A 142 16.38 24.42 2.39
CA THR A 142 17.41 23.40 2.17
C THR A 142 16.81 22.08 1.67
N ARG A 143 15.66 21.70 2.21
CA ARG A 143 14.95 20.50 1.79
C ARG A 143 14.37 20.67 0.38
N LYS A 144 13.75 21.81 0.08
CA LYS A 144 13.24 22.11 -1.25
C LYS A 144 14.34 22.12 -2.31
N ILE A 145 15.52 22.63 -1.99
CA ILE A 145 16.69 22.58 -2.86
C ILE A 145 17.10 21.13 -3.12
N ASP A 146 17.16 20.30 -2.06
CA ASP A 146 17.53 18.89 -2.20
C ASP A 146 16.48 18.09 -2.98
N ASP A 147 15.18 18.38 -2.79
CA ASP A 147 14.08 17.74 -3.49
C ASP A 147 14.03 18.12 -4.98
N ASN A 148 14.42 19.36 -5.32
CA ASN A 148 14.49 19.85 -6.69
C ASN A 148 15.83 19.58 -7.39
N THR A 149 16.83 19.08 -6.64
CA THR A 149 18.12 18.69 -7.20
C THR A 149 18.12 17.19 -7.47
N PHE A 150 18.60 16.79 -8.61
CA PHE A 150 18.64 15.39 -9.02
C PHE A 150 19.92 15.03 -9.75
N ILE A 151 20.17 13.74 -9.88
CA ILE A 151 21.19 13.18 -10.75
C ILE A 151 20.55 12.26 -11.78
N ASN A 152 21.12 12.18 -13.00
CA ASN A 152 20.75 11.16 -13.95
C ASN A 152 21.12 9.78 -13.35
N PHE A 153 20.11 8.92 -13.15
CA PHE A 153 20.32 7.63 -12.50
C PHE A 153 21.32 6.73 -13.23
N ALA A 154 21.31 6.77 -14.57
CA ALA A 154 22.28 6.02 -15.35
C ALA A 154 23.71 6.60 -15.18
N ASP A 155 23.87 7.93 -15.14
CA ASP A 155 25.16 8.54 -14.81
C ASP A 155 25.65 8.15 -13.43
N PHE A 156 24.75 8.17 -12.44
CA PHE A 156 25.05 7.83 -11.06
C PHE A 156 25.62 6.41 -10.92
N ILE A 157 25.17 5.47 -11.74
CA ILE A 157 25.66 4.08 -11.71
C ILE A 157 26.83 3.86 -12.67
N PHE A 158 26.68 4.19 -13.96
CA PHE A 158 27.68 3.87 -14.99
C PHE A 158 28.98 4.70 -14.90
N ASN A 159 28.91 5.91 -14.35
CA ASN A 159 30.07 6.76 -14.12
C ASN A 159 30.58 6.73 -12.67
N ASN A 160 30.16 5.70 -11.90
CA ASN A 160 30.55 5.48 -10.52
C ASN A 160 30.59 3.97 -10.20
N LEU A 161 31.19 3.17 -11.08
CA LEU A 161 31.15 1.71 -10.98
C LEU A 161 31.83 1.17 -9.72
N GLU A 162 32.82 1.87 -9.18
CA GLU A 162 33.49 1.49 -7.92
C GLU A 162 32.53 1.40 -6.71
N ASN A 163 31.51 2.26 -6.68
CA ASN A 163 30.51 2.31 -5.63
C ASN A 163 29.20 1.62 -6.03
N ALA A 164 29.06 1.14 -7.27
CA ALA A 164 27.79 0.68 -7.83
C ALA A 164 27.17 -0.46 -7.02
N LYS A 165 27.97 -1.44 -6.58
CA LYS A 165 27.48 -2.56 -5.76
C LYS A 165 26.84 -2.07 -4.45
N TYR A 166 27.53 -1.19 -3.74
CA TYR A 166 27.03 -0.60 -2.50
C TYR A 166 25.75 0.20 -2.74
N ASN A 167 25.76 1.09 -3.74
CA ASN A 167 24.62 1.95 -4.05
C ASN A 167 23.40 1.14 -4.47
N ILE A 168 23.55 0.16 -5.34
CA ILE A 168 22.46 -0.70 -5.81
C ILE A 168 21.86 -1.48 -4.63
N SER A 169 22.68 -2.04 -3.75
CA SER A 169 22.20 -2.74 -2.56
C SER A 169 21.31 -1.85 -1.68
N LYS A 170 21.73 -0.61 -1.42
CA LYS A 170 20.94 0.34 -0.65
C LYS A 170 19.64 0.75 -1.35
N ILE A 171 19.69 0.94 -2.66
CA ILE A 171 18.50 1.27 -3.46
C ILE A 171 17.51 0.10 -3.45
N ARG A 172 17.96 -1.15 -3.62
CA ARG A 172 17.09 -2.34 -3.53
C ARG A 172 16.30 -2.36 -2.23
N ILE A 173 16.98 -2.18 -1.10
CA ILE A 173 16.34 -2.18 0.24
C ILE A 173 15.29 -1.06 0.35
N SER A 174 15.50 0.08 -0.32
CA SER A 174 14.56 1.19 -0.29
C SER A 174 13.28 0.95 -1.10
N LEU A 175 13.28 -0.02 -2.01
CA LEU A 175 12.18 -0.27 -2.95
C LEU A 175 11.18 -1.32 -2.49
N SER A 176 11.49 -2.11 -1.48
CA SER A 176 10.59 -3.17 -1.00
C SER A 176 10.29 -3.00 0.48
N ILE A 177 9.03 -3.26 0.85
CA ILE A 177 8.66 -3.35 2.26
C ILE A 177 9.19 -4.68 2.81
N LEU A 178 10.23 -4.59 3.62
CA LEU A 178 10.80 -5.73 4.32
C LEU A 178 10.47 -5.61 5.81
N LYS A 179 10.39 -6.73 6.49
CA LYS A 179 10.05 -6.76 7.91
C LYS A 179 11.21 -6.45 8.86
N ASP A 180 12.42 -6.42 8.37
CA ASP A 180 13.60 -6.19 9.18
C ASP A 180 13.71 -4.72 9.62
N GLY A 181 13.27 -4.32 10.71
CA GLY A 181 13.30 -2.95 11.25
C GLY A 181 14.60 -2.12 11.08
N GLN A 182 15.47 -2.50 10.15
CA GLN A 182 16.69 -1.78 9.75
C GLN A 182 16.48 -0.82 8.56
N ALA A 183 15.26 -0.70 8.08
CA ALA A 183 14.97 0.21 6.98
C ALA A 183 15.10 1.67 7.42
N VAL A 184 15.91 2.43 6.69
CA VAL A 184 16.06 3.88 6.86
C VAL A 184 14.76 4.62 6.54
N PHE A 185 13.86 4.00 5.75
CA PHE A 185 12.60 4.56 5.29
C PHE A 185 11.40 3.91 5.96
N THR A 186 10.37 4.71 6.20
CA THR A 186 9.03 4.20 6.48
C THR A 186 8.45 3.50 5.26
N ASN A 187 7.40 2.70 5.45
CA ASN A 187 6.70 2.06 4.33
C ASN A 187 6.15 3.08 3.33
N LEU A 188 5.68 4.23 3.81
CA LEU A 188 5.20 5.33 2.96
C LEU A 188 6.31 5.94 2.10
N GLU A 189 7.49 6.17 2.68
CA GLU A 189 8.64 6.67 1.92
C GLU A 189 9.10 5.66 0.86
N LYS A 190 9.12 4.37 1.19
CA LYS A 190 9.42 3.30 0.22
C LYS A 190 8.40 3.28 -0.91
N LEU A 191 7.11 3.39 -0.56
CA LEU A 191 6.03 3.48 -1.54
C LEU A 191 6.22 4.67 -2.48
N TYR A 192 6.66 5.81 -1.94
CA TYR A 192 6.95 7.00 -2.73
C TYR A 192 8.10 6.78 -3.71
N ILE A 193 9.25 6.26 -3.25
CA ILE A 193 10.40 5.98 -4.13
C ILE A 193 9.99 4.99 -5.22
N TYR A 194 9.32 3.92 -4.83
CA TYR A 194 8.86 2.90 -5.76
C TYR A 194 7.95 3.50 -6.85
N ARG A 195 6.89 4.20 -6.45
CA ARG A 195 5.86 4.71 -7.37
C ARG A 195 6.33 5.92 -8.16
N TYR A 196 6.85 6.94 -7.48
CA TYR A 196 7.08 8.23 -8.12
C TYR A 196 8.46 8.36 -8.73
N VAL A 197 9.49 7.77 -8.12
CA VAL A 197 10.83 7.84 -8.69
C VAL A 197 11.02 6.80 -9.77
N PHE A 198 10.65 5.55 -9.54
CA PHE A 198 10.91 4.46 -10.48
C PHE A 198 9.73 4.11 -11.40
N CYS A 199 8.52 3.97 -10.88
CA CYS A 199 7.38 3.57 -11.71
C CYS A 199 6.82 4.72 -12.55
N LYS A 200 6.64 5.93 -12.00
CA LYS A 200 6.25 7.11 -12.78
C LYS A 200 7.41 7.59 -13.62
N GLY A 201 8.59 7.69 -13.01
CA GLY A 201 9.86 8.04 -13.63
C GLY A 201 9.79 9.34 -14.44
N ILE A 202 10.64 10.30 -14.12
CA ILE A 202 10.82 11.49 -14.96
C ILE A 202 12.13 11.31 -15.68
N GLU A 203 12.09 11.21 -17.00
CA GLU A 203 13.30 11.08 -17.82
C GLU A 203 14.12 12.36 -17.77
N CYS A 204 15.45 12.22 -17.76
CA CYS A 204 16.35 13.36 -17.85
C CYS A 204 16.27 13.99 -19.23
N ASP A 205 16.32 15.32 -19.30
CA ASP A 205 16.31 16.08 -20.53
C ASP A 205 17.60 15.81 -21.35
N THR A 206 18.73 15.68 -20.63
CA THR A 206 20.01 15.32 -21.23
C THR A 206 20.32 13.87 -20.98
N LYS A 207 20.38 13.06 -22.04
CA LYS A 207 20.75 11.64 -21.95
C LYS A 207 22.26 11.49 -21.97
N ILE A 208 22.78 10.65 -21.06
CA ILE A 208 24.20 10.26 -21.14
C ILE A 208 24.40 9.17 -22.20
N LYS A 209 25.57 9.17 -22.83
CA LYS A 209 25.97 8.10 -23.73
C LYS A 209 26.59 6.96 -22.90
N ILE A 210 25.97 5.77 -22.95
CA ILE A 210 26.43 4.61 -22.19
C ILE A 210 27.35 3.77 -23.08
N ASN A 211 28.58 3.56 -22.61
CA ASN A 211 29.56 2.72 -23.29
C ASN A 211 29.24 1.24 -23.05
N PRO A 212 29.19 0.36 -24.07
CA PRO A 212 28.99 -1.08 -23.92
C PRO A 212 29.95 -1.75 -22.92
N ASN A 213 31.20 -1.30 -22.86
CA ASN A 213 32.17 -1.83 -21.90
C ASN A 213 31.79 -1.54 -20.43
N LYS A 214 31.08 -0.46 -20.16
CA LYS A 214 30.58 -0.14 -18.82
C LYS A 214 29.41 -1.04 -18.43
N ILE A 215 28.58 -1.43 -19.39
CA ILE A 215 27.47 -2.36 -19.17
C ILE A 215 28.01 -3.70 -18.64
N GLN A 216 29.10 -4.20 -19.24
CA GLN A 216 29.71 -5.47 -18.82
C GLN A 216 30.28 -5.39 -17.40
N LYS A 217 30.61 -4.21 -16.91
CA LYS A 217 31.18 -3.96 -15.57
C LYS A 217 30.12 -3.72 -14.48
N ILE A 218 28.81 -3.77 -14.79
CA ILE A 218 27.78 -3.72 -13.75
C ILE A 218 28.00 -4.88 -12.77
N PRO A 219 28.19 -4.58 -11.47
CA PRO A 219 28.61 -5.61 -10.50
C PRO A 219 27.48 -6.56 -10.08
N GLU A 220 26.23 -6.24 -10.44
CA GLU A 220 25.04 -7.01 -10.11
C GLU A 220 24.57 -7.82 -11.33
N PRO A 221 24.83 -9.14 -11.38
CA PRO A 221 24.59 -9.97 -12.57
C PRO A 221 23.13 -9.92 -13.07
N ASP A 222 22.15 -9.90 -12.16
CA ASP A 222 20.73 -9.91 -12.52
C ASP A 222 20.33 -8.59 -13.16
N ILE A 223 20.73 -7.45 -12.59
CA ILE A 223 20.48 -6.13 -13.18
C ILE A 223 21.16 -5.99 -14.53
N LYS A 224 22.40 -6.48 -14.65
CA LYS A 224 23.13 -6.50 -15.93
C LYS A 224 22.36 -7.29 -16.99
N LYS A 225 21.91 -8.49 -16.66
CA LYS A 225 21.13 -9.36 -17.56
C LYS A 225 19.83 -8.71 -18.01
N LEU A 226 19.10 -8.10 -17.07
CA LEU A 226 17.86 -7.36 -17.35
C LEU A 226 18.13 -6.15 -18.26
N TYR A 227 19.15 -5.36 -17.96
CA TYR A 227 19.52 -4.19 -18.76
C TYR A 227 19.90 -4.57 -20.19
N ILE A 228 20.73 -5.61 -20.38
CA ILE A 228 21.10 -6.11 -21.70
C ILE A 228 19.86 -6.55 -22.48
N GLN A 229 18.95 -7.26 -21.85
CA GLN A 229 17.70 -7.66 -22.51
C GLN A 229 16.84 -6.44 -22.90
N MET A 230 16.74 -5.46 -22.03
CA MET A 230 16.01 -4.20 -22.31
C MET A 230 16.61 -3.42 -23.48
N MET A 231 17.94 -3.44 -23.60
CA MET A 231 18.61 -2.80 -24.75
C MET A 231 18.40 -3.58 -26.05
N LYS A 232 18.40 -4.92 -25.98
CA LYS A 232 18.09 -5.78 -27.11
C LYS A 232 16.63 -5.61 -27.61
N ASP A 233 15.70 -5.36 -26.70
CA ASP A 233 14.30 -5.10 -27.04
C ASP A 233 14.16 -3.87 -27.97
N LEU A 234 15.09 -2.91 -27.91
CA LEU A 234 15.09 -1.73 -28.80
C LEU A 234 15.37 -2.08 -30.28
N GLU A 235 15.89 -3.25 -30.56
CA GLU A 235 16.08 -3.76 -31.92
C GLU A 235 14.75 -4.22 -32.55
N ASN A 236 13.74 -4.50 -31.69
CA ASN A 236 12.42 -4.87 -32.14
C ASN A 236 11.58 -3.62 -32.50
N PRO A 237 11.12 -3.47 -33.74
CA PRO A 237 10.32 -2.32 -34.15
C PRO A 237 9.07 -2.08 -33.28
N ALA A 238 8.45 -3.15 -32.78
CA ALA A 238 7.26 -3.07 -31.91
C ALA A 238 7.55 -2.50 -30.53
N LEU A 239 8.82 -2.56 -30.06
CA LEU A 239 9.22 -2.15 -28.72
C LEU A 239 10.13 -0.91 -28.72
N LYS A 240 10.60 -0.47 -29.89
CA LYS A 240 11.59 0.61 -30.01
C LYS A 240 11.11 1.94 -29.42
N ASN A 241 9.84 2.26 -29.61
CA ASN A 241 9.28 3.58 -29.26
C ASN A 241 8.17 3.49 -28.20
N ILE A 242 8.12 2.42 -27.43
CA ILE A 242 7.12 2.27 -26.36
C ILE A 242 7.38 3.24 -25.20
N THR A 243 6.30 3.62 -24.53
CA THR A 243 6.37 4.47 -23.32
C THR A 243 6.96 3.70 -22.13
N LEU A 244 7.38 4.41 -21.09
CA LEU A 244 7.79 3.78 -19.83
C LEU A 244 6.68 2.88 -19.26
N ARG A 245 5.43 3.30 -19.39
CA ARG A 245 4.28 2.51 -18.91
C ARG A 245 4.13 1.20 -19.68
N GLN A 246 4.22 1.25 -21.00
CA GLN A 246 4.17 0.04 -21.83
C GLN A 246 5.36 -0.89 -21.51
N ASP A 247 6.54 -0.33 -21.31
CA ASP A 247 7.74 -1.05 -20.86
C ASP A 247 7.49 -1.77 -19.52
N LYS A 248 6.89 -1.07 -18.54
CA LYS A 248 6.53 -1.69 -17.26
C LYS A 248 5.55 -2.86 -17.43
N ILE A 249 4.51 -2.69 -18.22
CA ILE A 249 3.50 -3.75 -18.44
C ILE A 249 4.16 -4.97 -19.11
N LEU A 250 5.03 -4.76 -20.07
CA LEU A 250 5.80 -5.84 -20.70
C LEU A 250 6.62 -6.63 -19.67
N TRP A 251 7.31 -5.93 -18.78
CA TRP A 251 8.11 -6.58 -17.75
C TRP A 251 7.29 -7.24 -16.66
N ILE A 252 6.12 -6.70 -16.30
CA ILE A 252 5.16 -7.38 -15.43
C ILE A 252 4.76 -8.73 -16.05
N ALA A 253 4.41 -8.76 -17.32
CA ALA A 253 4.05 -9.98 -18.01
C ALA A 253 5.20 -11.00 -18.08
N ARG A 254 6.42 -10.54 -18.36
CA ARG A 254 7.62 -11.38 -18.36
C ARG A 254 7.91 -12.00 -17.00
N GLU A 255 7.75 -11.23 -15.92
CA GLU A 255 7.89 -11.74 -14.55
C GLU A 255 6.78 -12.75 -14.21
N TYR A 256 5.54 -12.50 -14.60
CA TYR A 256 4.45 -13.47 -14.43
C TYR A 256 4.67 -14.75 -15.24
N LYS A 257 5.18 -14.64 -16.47
CA LYS A 257 5.54 -15.83 -17.26
C LYS A 257 6.54 -16.73 -16.54
N LYS A 258 7.55 -16.13 -15.87
CA LYS A 258 8.53 -16.90 -15.06
C LYS A 258 7.87 -17.63 -13.89
N GLN A 259 6.77 -17.09 -13.35
CA GLN A 259 6.01 -17.67 -12.25
C GLN A 259 4.91 -18.64 -12.73
N ASN A 260 4.83 -18.90 -14.03
CA ASN A 260 3.79 -19.70 -14.66
C ASN A 260 2.37 -19.15 -14.46
N ILE A 261 2.27 -17.84 -14.29
CA ILE A 261 1.00 -17.09 -14.28
C ILE A 261 0.64 -16.73 -15.71
N TYR A 262 -0.59 -16.99 -16.12
CA TYR A 262 -1.04 -16.68 -17.47
C TYR A 262 -2.21 -15.70 -17.54
N TYR A 263 -2.79 -15.33 -16.40
CA TYR A 263 -3.88 -14.37 -16.31
C TYR A 263 -3.74 -13.48 -15.07
N THR A 264 -3.93 -12.18 -15.23
CA THR A 264 -3.92 -11.23 -14.11
C THR A 264 -4.90 -10.09 -14.34
N GLU A 265 -5.45 -9.57 -13.24
CA GLU A 265 -6.25 -8.35 -13.22
C GLU A 265 -5.56 -7.30 -12.36
N ILE A 266 -5.19 -6.18 -12.98
CA ILE A 266 -4.38 -5.14 -12.37
C ILE A 266 -5.23 -3.90 -12.09
N SER A 267 -5.29 -3.48 -10.83
CA SER A 267 -5.92 -2.22 -10.43
C SER A 267 -5.01 -1.03 -10.77
N ASP A 268 -5.51 -0.07 -11.56
CA ASP A 268 -4.74 1.10 -11.98
C ASP A 268 -5.52 2.41 -11.79
N THR A 269 -4.96 3.29 -10.96
CA THR A 269 -5.53 4.64 -10.69
C THR A 269 -5.43 5.58 -11.87
N ASP A 270 -4.52 5.34 -12.80
CA ASP A 270 -4.36 6.20 -13.98
C ASP A 270 -5.52 6.06 -14.96
N LEU A 271 -6.25 4.94 -14.90
CA LEU A 271 -7.49 4.74 -15.66
C LEU A 271 -8.68 5.58 -15.15
N ALA A 272 -8.55 6.23 -14.01
CA ALA A 272 -9.57 7.14 -13.48
C ALA A 272 -9.22 8.63 -13.67
N LYS A 273 -8.11 8.94 -14.35
CA LYS A 273 -7.65 10.34 -14.56
C LYS A 273 -8.36 11.00 -15.72
N ALA A 274 -9.13 12.05 -15.39
CA ALA A 274 -9.88 12.85 -16.35
C ALA A 274 -8.98 13.67 -17.30
N ASN A 275 -9.62 14.24 -18.33
CA ASN A 275 -9.03 15.18 -19.28
C ASN A 275 -7.88 14.62 -20.14
N GLY A 276 -7.99 13.34 -20.49
CA GLY A 276 -7.14 12.71 -21.50
C GLY A 276 -6.14 11.65 -21.02
N PRO A 277 -5.51 11.72 -19.83
CA PRO A 277 -4.52 10.71 -19.44
C PRO A 277 -5.02 9.27 -19.42
N ALA A 278 -6.26 9.04 -18.95
CA ALA A 278 -6.84 7.69 -18.96
C ALA A 278 -7.11 7.19 -20.38
N ILE A 279 -7.58 8.06 -21.27
CA ILE A 279 -7.81 7.73 -22.68
C ILE A 279 -6.51 7.37 -23.39
N LYS A 280 -5.46 8.17 -23.17
CA LYS A 280 -4.13 7.88 -23.70
C LYS A 280 -3.61 6.55 -23.20
N LEU A 281 -3.86 6.24 -21.92
CA LEU A 281 -3.50 4.94 -21.38
C LEU A 281 -4.23 3.79 -22.10
N VAL A 282 -5.52 3.92 -22.35
CA VAL A 282 -6.27 2.90 -23.11
C VAL A 282 -5.65 2.69 -24.50
N GLU A 283 -5.28 3.76 -25.21
CA GLU A 283 -4.57 3.66 -26.48
C GLU A 283 -3.23 2.91 -26.33
N GLU A 284 -2.43 3.23 -25.33
CA GLU A 284 -1.17 2.54 -25.03
C GLU A 284 -1.40 1.04 -24.75
N LEU A 285 -2.48 0.68 -24.03
CA LEU A 285 -2.84 -0.71 -23.73
C LEU A 285 -3.20 -1.47 -25.01
N HIS A 286 -4.02 -0.88 -25.88
CA HIS A 286 -4.40 -1.50 -27.16
C HIS A 286 -3.21 -1.72 -28.08
N TYR A 287 -2.17 -0.91 -27.99
CA TYR A 287 -0.94 -1.10 -28.74
C TYR A 287 -0.11 -2.28 -28.20
N ILE A 288 0.11 -2.33 -26.87
CA ILE A 288 1.14 -3.23 -26.30
C ILE A 288 0.59 -4.61 -25.89
N LEU A 289 -0.67 -4.71 -25.44
CA LEU A 289 -1.19 -5.96 -24.86
C LEU A 289 -1.32 -7.11 -25.86
N PRO A 290 -1.69 -6.90 -27.14
CA PRO A 290 -1.66 -7.98 -28.13
C PRO A 290 -0.26 -8.56 -28.33
N TYR A 291 0.75 -7.69 -28.35
CA TYR A 291 2.16 -8.10 -28.44
C TYR A 291 2.58 -8.91 -27.20
N ILE A 292 2.25 -8.41 -26.00
CA ILE A 292 2.56 -9.06 -24.72
C ILE A 292 1.93 -10.46 -24.64
N GLU A 293 0.67 -10.59 -24.98
CA GLU A 293 -0.03 -11.89 -24.96
C GLU A 293 0.62 -12.88 -25.92
N LYS A 294 1.01 -12.41 -27.12
CA LYS A 294 1.71 -13.24 -28.11
C LYS A 294 3.10 -13.67 -27.64
N GLU A 295 3.88 -12.76 -27.01
CA GLU A 295 5.24 -13.06 -26.54
C GLU A 295 5.26 -13.94 -25.28
N THR A 296 4.38 -13.64 -24.32
CA THR A 296 4.45 -14.21 -22.99
C THR A 296 3.40 -15.29 -22.71
N GLY A 297 2.29 -15.28 -23.42
CA GLY A 297 1.09 -16.05 -23.10
C GLY A 297 0.28 -15.49 -21.92
N VAL A 298 0.70 -14.35 -21.37
CA VAL A 298 0.03 -13.72 -20.21
C VAL A 298 -1.06 -12.77 -20.67
N LYS A 299 -2.28 -13.02 -20.23
CA LYS A 299 -3.44 -12.15 -20.45
C LYS A 299 -3.55 -11.16 -19.30
N ILE A 300 -3.45 -9.87 -19.61
CA ILE A 300 -3.60 -8.80 -18.62
C ILE A 300 -4.92 -8.09 -18.85
N ARG A 301 -5.68 -7.92 -17.77
CA ARG A 301 -6.90 -7.10 -17.73
C ARG A 301 -6.74 -6.05 -16.63
N PHE A 302 -7.55 -5.01 -16.71
CA PHE A 302 -7.44 -3.87 -15.81
C PHE A 302 -8.74 -3.60 -15.07
N LEU A 303 -8.58 -3.15 -13.83
CA LEU A 303 -9.65 -2.58 -13.02
C LEU A 303 -9.38 -1.09 -12.86
N VAL A 304 -10.40 -0.27 -13.04
CA VAL A 304 -10.30 1.17 -12.77
C VAL A 304 -10.26 1.37 -11.25
N ALA A 305 -9.12 1.77 -10.75
CA ALA A 305 -8.94 1.96 -9.32
C ALA A 305 -9.42 3.35 -8.89
N LEU A 306 -10.42 3.35 -8.01
CA LEU A 306 -11.01 4.52 -7.40
C LEU A 306 -10.51 4.65 -5.96
N ARG A 307 -9.84 5.74 -5.63
CA ARG A 307 -9.36 5.95 -4.27
C ARG A 307 -10.50 6.36 -3.36
N ARG A 308 -10.69 5.62 -2.27
CA ARG A 308 -11.69 5.94 -1.25
C ARG A 308 -11.36 7.21 -0.48
N ILE A 309 -10.07 7.56 -0.41
CA ILE A 309 -9.57 8.80 0.17
C ILE A 309 -8.59 9.41 -0.82
N PRO A 310 -8.73 10.70 -1.17
CA PRO A 310 -7.78 11.35 -2.03
C PRO A 310 -6.42 11.40 -1.35
N LEU A 311 -5.40 10.88 -2.03
CA LEU A 311 -4.04 11.17 -1.64
C LEU A 311 -3.74 12.62 -2.00
N THR A 312 -3.60 13.45 -0.99
CA THR A 312 -3.15 14.85 -1.16
C THR A 312 -1.71 14.98 -1.65
N ILE A 313 -1.06 13.87 -1.82
CA ILE A 313 0.32 13.70 -2.24
C ILE A 313 0.54 14.08 -3.70
N ILE A 314 -0.45 13.88 -4.53
CA ILE A 314 -0.33 14.14 -5.96
C ILE A 314 -1.02 15.47 -6.22
N GLN A 315 -0.28 16.41 -6.74
CA GLN A 315 -0.74 17.71 -7.22
C GLN A 315 -1.81 17.64 -8.34
N ASP A 316 -2.42 16.49 -8.58
CA ASP A 316 -3.59 16.41 -9.40
C ASP A 316 -4.73 17.00 -8.59
N GLN A 317 -4.73 18.35 -8.56
CA GLN A 317 -5.86 19.25 -8.40
C GLN A 317 -7.12 18.53 -7.89
N ILE A 318 -7.11 18.12 -6.61
CA ILE A 318 -8.33 17.73 -5.94
C ILE A 318 -9.00 19.05 -5.57
N ILE A 319 -9.53 19.67 -6.59
CA ILE A 319 -10.41 20.81 -6.41
C ILE A 319 -11.70 20.24 -5.88
N SER A 320 -11.96 20.52 -4.61
CA SER A 320 -13.25 20.37 -3.93
C SER A 320 -14.04 19.09 -4.19
N GLY A 321 -14.27 18.33 -3.17
CA GLY A 321 -15.36 17.38 -2.87
C GLY A 321 -15.96 16.44 -3.94
N ASN A 322 -15.62 16.57 -5.21
CA ASN A 322 -16.27 15.87 -6.31
C ASN A 322 -15.29 15.02 -7.16
N TYR A 323 -14.13 14.66 -6.61
CA TYR A 323 -13.13 13.91 -7.36
C TYR A 323 -13.62 12.52 -7.80
N LEU A 324 -14.43 11.84 -6.98
CA LEU A 324 -15.02 10.56 -7.36
C LEU A 324 -16.05 10.69 -8.49
N ARG A 325 -16.76 11.81 -8.56
CA ARG A 325 -17.66 12.07 -9.69
C ARG A 325 -16.90 12.08 -11.00
N SER A 326 -15.85 12.87 -11.08
CA SER A 326 -15.01 12.94 -12.28
C SER A 326 -14.36 11.58 -12.60
N ASN A 327 -13.90 10.84 -11.59
CA ASN A 327 -13.33 9.50 -11.78
C ASN A 327 -14.37 8.50 -12.32
N LEU A 328 -15.62 8.58 -11.89
CA LEU A 328 -16.70 7.72 -12.39
C LEU A 328 -17.07 8.03 -13.86
N ASP A 329 -17.09 9.30 -14.23
CA ASP A 329 -17.33 9.68 -15.62
C ASP A 329 -16.24 9.13 -16.55
N VAL A 330 -14.97 9.19 -16.09
CA VAL A 330 -13.84 8.59 -16.80
C VAL A 330 -13.92 7.07 -16.83
N LEU A 331 -14.27 6.43 -15.69
CA LEU A 331 -14.47 4.99 -15.61
C LEU A 331 -15.47 4.50 -16.66
N LYS A 332 -16.65 5.13 -16.74
CA LYS A 332 -17.68 4.79 -17.74
C LYS A 332 -17.18 4.93 -19.18
N THR A 333 -16.24 5.82 -19.40
CA THR A 333 -15.59 6.03 -20.70
C THR A 333 -14.61 4.91 -21.02
N VAL A 334 -13.62 4.68 -20.15
CA VAL A 334 -12.55 3.70 -20.40
C VAL A 334 -13.05 2.25 -20.31
N ALA A 335 -14.15 2.02 -19.60
CA ALA A 335 -14.81 0.72 -19.50
C ALA A 335 -15.35 0.19 -20.84
N LYS A 336 -15.40 1.01 -21.88
CA LYS A 336 -15.67 0.53 -23.26
C LYS A 336 -14.57 -0.40 -23.78
N SER A 337 -13.32 -0.19 -23.34
CA SER A 337 -12.21 -1.03 -23.75
C SER A 337 -12.36 -2.47 -23.24
N PRO A 338 -12.14 -3.49 -24.06
CA PRO A 338 -12.19 -4.90 -23.64
C PRO A 338 -11.13 -5.26 -22.60
N TYR A 339 -10.07 -4.45 -22.48
CA TYR A 339 -9.03 -4.65 -21.48
C TYR A 339 -9.43 -4.15 -20.08
N VAL A 340 -10.49 -3.35 -19.97
CA VAL A 340 -11.03 -2.86 -18.70
C VAL A 340 -12.24 -3.69 -18.30
N VAL A 341 -12.11 -4.48 -17.23
CA VAL A 341 -13.09 -5.51 -16.86
C VAL A 341 -13.85 -5.22 -15.56
N GLY A 342 -13.48 -4.17 -14.86
CA GLY A 342 -14.12 -3.82 -13.60
C GLY A 342 -13.59 -2.55 -12.97
N SER A 343 -14.07 -2.28 -11.78
CA SER A 343 -13.64 -1.21 -10.88
C SER A 343 -13.09 -1.78 -9.57
N ASP A 344 -12.31 -0.97 -8.85
CA ASP A 344 -11.76 -1.33 -7.56
C ASP A 344 -11.69 -0.11 -6.63
N PHE A 345 -12.39 -0.14 -5.51
CA PHE A 345 -12.24 0.88 -4.47
C PHE A 345 -11.03 0.57 -3.62
N ILE A 346 -9.99 1.36 -3.74
CA ILE A 346 -8.68 1.19 -3.12
C ILE A 346 -8.31 2.33 -2.16
N GLY A 347 -7.22 2.15 -1.46
CA GLY A 347 -6.63 3.13 -0.53
C GLY A 347 -6.78 2.69 0.91
N GLU A 348 -6.16 3.43 1.82
CA GLU A 348 -6.22 3.08 3.24
C GLU A 348 -7.66 3.03 3.75
N GLU A 349 -7.99 1.96 4.47
CA GLU A 349 -9.33 1.71 5.02
C GLU A 349 -9.51 2.44 6.35
N ILE A 350 -9.48 3.77 6.29
CA ILE A 350 -9.67 4.66 7.44
C ILE A 350 -11.06 5.31 7.47
N ASN A 351 -11.85 5.17 6.41
CA ASN A 351 -13.23 5.63 6.33
C ASN A 351 -14.22 4.46 6.28
N ASP A 352 -15.40 4.68 6.80
CA ASP A 352 -16.51 3.75 6.66
C ASP A 352 -16.89 3.61 5.18
N VAL A 353 -17.10 2.38 4.73
CA VAL A 353 -17.48 2.11 3.33
C VAL A 353 -18.84 2.74 2.95
N THR A 354 -19.69 3.05 3.94
CA THR A 354 -20.95 3.75 3.69
C THR A 354 -20.75 5.15 3.11
N ASP A 355 -19.59 5.77 3.34
CA ASP A 355 -19.19 7.02 2.69
C ASP A 355 -19.11 6.89 1.16
N LEU A 356 -18.86 5.69 0.65
CA LEU A 356 -18.77 5.37 -0.77
C LEU A 356 -20.11 5.00 -1.40
N LYS A 357 -21.19 4.92 -0.61
CA LYS A 357 -22.50 4.47 -1.09
C LYS A 357 -23.02 5.21 -2.33
N PRO A 358 -22.89 6.55 -2.47
CA PRO A 358 -23.29 7.25 -3.69
C PRO A 358 -22.51 6.77 -4.93
N ALA A 359 -21.20 6.53 -4.79
CA ALA A 359 -20.35 6.02 -5.88
C ALA A 359 -20.68 4.56 -6.22
N ILE A 360 -20.94 3.73 -5.20
CA ILE A 360 -21.36 2.34 -5.36
C ILE A 360 -22.72 2.29 -6.09
N LYS A 361 -23.69 3.13 -5.71
CA LYS A 361 -24.98 3.23 -6.39
C LYS A 361 -24.82 3.51 -7.88
N GLU A 362 -24.00 4.46 -8.22
CA GLU A 362 -23.77 4.83 -9.63
C GLU A 362 -23.08 3.74 -10.42
N LEU A 363 -22.16 2.98 -9.81
CA LEU A 363 -21.56 1.81 -10.43
C LEU A 363 -22.57 0.69 -10.61
N VAL A 364 -23.43 0.45 -9.63
CA VAL A 364 -24.50 -0.55 -9.73
C VAL A 364 -25.45 -0.20 -10.89
N ASP A 365 -25.86 1.05 -10.99
CA ASP A 365 -26.70 1.51 -12.09
C ASP A 365 -26.01 1.32 -13.45
N TYR A 366 -24.73 1.69 -13.55
CA TYR A 366 -23.94 1.48 -14.77
C TYR A 366 -23.88 0.00 -15.16
N VAL A 367 -23.65 -0.89 -14.20
CA VAL A 367 -23.60 -2.34 -14.45
C VAL A 367 -24.91 -2.83 -15.06
N TYR A 368 -26.04 -2.44 -14.51
CA TYR A 368 -27.35 -2.90 -15.03
C TYR A 368 -27.75 -2.26 -16.35
N GLU A 369 -27.45 -1.00 -16.52
CA GLU A 369 -27.89 -0.24 -17.70
C GLU A 369 -26.98 -0.47 -18.91
N VAL A 370 -25.67 -0.67 -18.68
CA VAL A 370 -24.67 -0.62 -19.74
C VAL A 370 -23.86 -1.90 -19.86
N ASP A 371 -23.38 -2.46 -18.75
CA ASP A 371 -22.40 -3.55 -18.78
C ASP A 371 -22.58 -4.56 -17.62
N PRO A 372 -23.53 -5.51 -17.75
CA PRO A 372 -23.86 -6.48 -16.70
C PRO A 372 -22.71 -7.41 -16.29
N ASP A 373 -21.68 -7.50 -17.10
CA ASP A 373 -20.51 -8.35 -16.84
C ASP A 373 -19.37 -7.61 -16.14
N PHE A 374 -19.50 -6.30 -15.92
CA PHE A 374 -18.51 -5.47 -15.26
C PHE A 374 -18.40 -5.82 -13.76
N THR A 375 -17.18 -6.05 -13.28
CA THR A 375 -16.94 -6.44 -11.88
C THR A 375 -16.82 -5.21 -10.97
N ILE A 376 -17.51 -5.25 -9.84
CA ILE A 376 -17.33 -4.27 -8.74
C ILE A 376 -16.46 -4.91 -7.69
N LYS A 377 -15.27 -4.35 -7.47
CA LYS A 377 -14.35 -4.77 -6.42
C LYS A 377 -14.22 -3.68 -5.36
N ILE A 378 -14.14 -4.08 -4.11
CA ILE A 378 -13.97 -3.19 -2.97
C ILE A 378 -12.91 -3.77 -2.03
N HIS A 379 -11.90 -3.00 -1.66
CA HIS A 379 -11.02 -3.33 -0.54
C HIS A 379 -11.82 -3.17 0.75
N ALA A 380 -11.98 -4.25 1.50
CA ALA A 380 -12.74 -4.25 2.75
C ALA A 380 -12.17 -5.27 3.74
N GLY A 381 -12.02 -4.86 4.99
CA GLY A 381 -11.46 -5.69 6.04
C GLY A 381 -9.95 -5.88 5.91
N GLU A 382 -9.23 -4.93 5.33
CA GLU A 382 -7.76 -4.98 5.21
C GLU A 382 -7.09 -4.75 6.57
N ASN A 383 -7.61 -3.84 7.36
CA ASN A 383 -7.13 -3.58 8.71
C ASN A 383 -8.26 -3.73 9.74
N ASP A 384 -7.91 -3.70 11.02
CA ASP A 384 -8.86 -3.92 12.11
C ASP A 384 -9.59 -2.66 12.59
N SER A 385 -9.42 -1.54 11.90
CA SER A 385 -10.06 -0.26 12.26
C SER A 385 -11.58 -0.28 12.06
N LEU A 386 -12.04 -0.98 11.00
CA LEU A 386 -13.43 -1.01 10.58
C LEU A 386 -13.83 -2.44 10.18
N ARG A 387 -14.01 -3.30 11.18
CA ARG A 387 -14.28 -4.73 10.98
C ARG A 387 -15.60 -5.03 10.28
N ASP A 388 -16.57 -4.14 10.35
CA ASP A 388 -17.86 -4.29 9.70
C ASP A 388 -17.88 -3.81 8.25
N ASN A 389 -16.76 -3.30 7.72
CA ASN A 389 -16.68 -2.84 6.32
C ASN A 389 -16.95 -3.95 5.30
N VAL A 390 -16.65 -5.22 5.62
CA VAL A 390 -16.98 -6.34 4.74
C VAL A 390 -18.50 -6.47 4.57
N SER A 391 -19.25 -6.57 5.65
CA SER A 391 -20.72 -6.65 5.61
C SER A 391 -21.37 -5.37 5.14
N LYS A 392 -20.82 -4.19 5.51
CA LYS A 392 -21.30 -2.90 5.01
C LYS A 392 -21.10 -2.73 3.51
N SER A 393 -20.01 -3.23 2.93
CA SER A 393 -19.79 -3.22 1.48
C SER A 393 -20.90 -3.97 0.75
N ILE A 394 -21.24 -5.16 1.21
CA ILE A 394 -22.32 -5.95 0.64
C ILE A 394 -23.66 -5.22 0.81
N LYS A 395 -23.92 -4.68 2.00
CA LYS A 395 -25.16 -3.93 2.28
C LYS A 395 -25.27 -2.69 1.39
N CYS A 396 -24.20 -1.92 1.18
CA CYS A 396 -24.22 -0.75 0.29
C CYS A 396 -24.60 -1.14 -1.14
N ILE A 397 -24.10 -2.28 -1.63
CA ILE A 397 -24.45 -2.77 -2.97
C ILE A 397 -25.93 -3.21 -2.99
N GLU A 398 -26.40 -4.00 -2.01
CA GLU A 398 -27.80 -4.44 -1.92
C GLU A 398 -28.78 -3.26 -1.88
N GLU A 399 -28.49 -2.27 -1.05
CA GLU A 399 -29.33 -1.06 -0.94
C GLU A 399 -29.27 -0.17 -2.19
N SER A 400 -28.31 -0.42 -3.09
CA SER A 400 -28.19 0.25 -4.39
C SER A 400 -28.96 -0.46 -5.50
N LEU A 401 -29.42 -1.70 -5.26
CA LEU A 401 -30.21 -2.47 -6.22
C LEU A 401 -31.64 -1.94 -6.31
N ASN A 402 -32.18 -1.92 -7.52
CA ASN A 402 -33.62 -1.73 -7.72
C ASN A 402 -34.37 -3.04 -7.43
N GLN A 403 -35.68 -2.93 -7.22
CA GLN A 403 -36.49 -4.11 -6.91
C GLN A 403 -36.36 -5.19 -7.99
N GLY A 404 -36.00 -6.40 -7.56
CA GLY A 404 -35.84 -7.57 -8.43
C GLY A 404 -34.50 -7.67 -9.17
N GLN A 405 -33.59 -6.73 -8.98
CA GLN A 405 -32.23 -6.86 -9.54
C GLN A 405 -31.40 -7.85 -8.71
N PRO A 406 -30.70 -8.79 -9.36
CA PRO A 406 -29.77 -9.69 -8.69
C PRO A 406 -28.49 -8.95 -8.29
N MET A 407 -27.69 -9.54 -7.38
CA MET A 407 -26.37 -9.03 -7.04
C MET A 407 -25.47 -9.00 -8.28
N PRO A 408 -24.77 -7.88 -8.57
CA PRO A 408 -23.77 -7.84 -9.64
C PRO A 408 -22.56 -8.74 -9.30
N LYS A 409 -21.61 -8.83 -10.22
CA LYS A 409 -20.33 -9.51 -9.95
C LYS A 409 -19.54 -8.69 -8.94
N VAL A 410 -19.38 -9.21 -7.72
CA VAL A 410 -18.70 -8.53 -6.60
C VAL A 410 -17.51 -9.36 -6.14
N ARG A 411 -16.39 -8.69 -5.95
CA ARG A 411 -15.23 -9.23 -5.25
C ARG A 411 -14.81 -8.29 -4.11
N LEU A 412 -14.41 -8.87 -2.98
CA LEU A 412 -13.94 -8.11 -1.83
C LEU A 412 -12.47 -8.43 -1.61
N GLY A 413 -11.64 -7.41 -1.70
CA GLY A 413 -10.21 -7.50 -1.42
C GLY A 413 -9.96 -7.59 0.08
N HIS A 414 -9.01 -8.41 0.46
CA HIS A 414 -8.55 -8.73 1.81
C HIS A 414 -9.54 -9.58 2.63
N GLY A 415 -10.66 -9.07 3.08
CA GLY A 415 -11.58 -9.82 3.94
C GLY A 415 -10.95 -10.39 5.21
N LEU A 416 -9.81 -9.82 5.65
CA LEU A 416 -9.01 -10.27 6.78
C LEU A 416 -9.74 -10.04 8.10
N TYR A 417 -10.31 -8.86 8.25
CA TYR A 417 -11.08 -8.47 9.43
C TYR A 417 -12.56 -8.35 9.11
N THR A 418 -13.35 -9.03 9.92
CA THR A 418 -14.81 -9.05 9.82
C THR A 418 -15.39 -9.43 11.19
N GLU A 419 -16.70 -9.55 11.28
CA GLU A 419 -17.38 -10.09 12.44
C GLU A 419 -16.85 -11.49 12.78
N ASP A 420 -16.97 -11.90 14.05
CA ASP A 420 -16.64 -13.29 14.39
C ASP A 420 -17.54 -14.25 13.59
N LEU A 421 -16.90 -15.05 12.72
CA LEU A 421 -17.60 -15.95 11.81
C LEU A 421 -18.40 -17.05 12.55
N SER A 422 -18.15 -17.27 13.83
CA SER A 422 -18.93 -18.18 14.68
C SER A 422 -20.17 -17.53 15.29
N SER A 423 -20.23 -16.19 15.31
CA SER A 423 -21.36 -15.42 15.83
C SER A 423 -22.59 -15.52 14.91
N PRO A 424 -23.79 -15.14 15.38
CA PRO A 424 -24.98 -15.04 14.53
C PRO A 424 -24.77 -14.11 13.32
N GLU A 425 -24.11 -12.97 13.54
CA GLU A 425 -23.79 -11.97 12.50
C GLU A 425 -22.81 -12.55 11.49
N GLY A 426 -21.73 -13.20 11.94
CA GLY A 426 -20.76 -13.87 11.09
C GLY A 426 -21.38 -15.00 10.25
N LYS A 427 -22.26 -15.80 10.85
CA LYS A 427 -23.01 -16.83 10.10
C LYS A 427 -23.97 -16.22 9.07
N LYS A 428 -24.56 -15.05 9.36
CA LYS A 428 -25.38 -14.31 8.38
C LYS A 428 -24.53 -13.82 7.23
N LEU A 429 -23.35 -13.29 7.52
CA LEU A 429 -22.38 -12.87 6.49
C LEU A 429 -21.98 -14.05 5.59
N LEU A 430 -21.61 -15.20 6.15
CA LEU A 430 -21.24 -16.39 5.38
C LEU A 430 -22.36 -16.86 4.44
N ARG A 431 -23.61 -16.89 4.93
CA ARG A 431 -24.76 -17.24 4.09
C ARG A 431 -24.94 -16.24 2.92
N LYS A 432 -24.72 -14.96 3.16
CA LYS A 432 -24.83 -13.90 2.18
C LYS A 432 -23.74 -14.00 1.10
N LEU A 433 -22.49 -14.13 1.49
CA LEU A 433 -21.36 -14.34 0.61
C LEU A 433 -21.58 -15.52 -0.34
N LYS A 434 -22.09 -16.64 0.22
CA LYS A 434 -22.36 -17.85 -0.56
C LYS A 434 -23.54 -17.70 -1.51
N LYS A 435 -24.65 -17.12 -1.05
CA LYS A 435 -25.87 -16.91 -1.84
C LYS A 435 -25.59 -16.03 -3.06
N ASP A 436 -24.83 -14.96 -2.86
CA ASP A 436 -24.60 -13.92 -3.85
C ASP A 436 -23.32 -14.17 -4.67
N ASN A 437 -22.67 -15.34 -4.50
CA ASN A 437 -21.44 -15.74 -5.20
C ASN A 437 -20.30 -14.70 -5.08
N ILE A 438 -20.20 -14.01 -3.96
CA ILE A 438 -19.16 -13.01 -3.72
C ILE A 438 -17.84 -13.71 -3.50
N ILE A 439 -16.81 -13.26 -4.20
CA ILE A 439 -15.44 -13.80 -4.10
C ILE A 439 -14.62 -12.95 -3.14
N LEU A 440 -13.94 -13.61 -2.21
CA LEU A 440 -12.95 -12.98 -1.32
C LEU A 440 -11.54 -13.19 -1.88
N GLU A 441 -10.73 -12.14 -1.82
CA GLU A 441 -9.35 -12.15 -2.31
C GLU A 441 -8.39 -11.96 -1.14
N PHE A 442 -7.43 -12.89 -0.97
CA PHE A 442 -6.51 -12.89 0.18
C PHE A 442 -5.07 -12.61 -0.24
N GLN A 443 -4.39 -11.73 0.53
CA GLN A 443 -3.05 -11.23 0.31
C GLN A 443 -2.24 -11.32 1.62
N ILE A 444 -1.74 -12.51 1.93
CA ILE A 444 -1.13 -12.77 3.24
C ILE A 444 0.13 -11.96 3.46
N SER A 445 1.02 -11.96 2.47
CA SER A 445 2.30 -11.28 2.58
C SER A 445 2.14 -9.76 2.73
N SER A 446 1.22 -9.16 1.99
CA SER A 446 0.87 -7.75 2.14
C SER A 446 0.37 -7.45 3.55
N ASN A 447 -0.63 -8.20 4.02
CA ASN A 447 -1.22 -7.99 5.34
C ASN A 447 -0.19 -8.07 6.47
N VAL A 448 0.76 -8.99 6.35
CA VAL A 448 1.84 -9.12 7.32
C VAL A 448 2.84 -7.97 7.23
N ARG A 449 3.27 -7.61 6.03
CA ARG A 449 4.30 -6.58 5.83
C ARG A 449 3.83 -5.17 6.12
N LEU A 450 2.54 -4.91 5.92
CA LEU A 450 1.89 -3.67 6.35
C LEU A 450 1.55 -3.64 7.85
N ASN A 451 1.92 -4.67 8.61
CA ASN A 451 1.56 -4.83 10.02
C ASN A 451 0.04 -4.90 10.28
N ASN A 452 -0.74 -5.25 9.28
CA ASN A 452 -2.18 -5.40 9.42
C ASN A 452 -2.55 -6.71 10.14
N LEU A 453 -1.67 -7.71 10.13
CA LEU A 453 -1.88 -9.01 10.76
C LEU A 453 -0.81 -9.27 11.81
N SER A 454 -1.22 -9.32 13.08
CA SER A 454 -0.31 -9.59 14.20
C SER A 454 -0.13 -11.07 14.51
N ASN A 455 -1.13 -11.89 14.22
CA ASN A 455 -1.14 -13.32 14.50
C ASN A 455 -1.83 -14.09 13.37
N LEU A 456 -1.08 -14.98 12.73
CA LEU A 456 -1.59 -15.79 11.62
C LEU A 456 -2.72 -16.73 11.98
N ASN A 457 -2.73 -17.25 13.19
CA ASN A 457 -3.79 -18.15 13.64
C ASN A 457 -5.18 -17.46 13.61
N LEU A 458 -5.19 -16.12 13.51
CA LEU A 458 -6.42 -15.34 13.39
C LEU A 458 -6.88 -15.17 11.93
N HIS A 459 -6.09 -15.62 10.96
CA HIS A 459 -6.43 -15.44 9.54
C HIS A 459 -7.67 -16.25 9.16
N PRO A 460 -8.71 -15.64 8.58
CA PRO A 460 -10.01 -16.27 8.40
C PRO A 460 -10.14 -17.17 7.17
N VAL A 461 -9.16 -17.22 6.28
CA VAL A 461 -9.26 -17.89 4.97
C VAL A 461 -9.72 -19.34 5.08
N LYS A 462 -9.18 -20.09 6.03
CA LYS A 462 -9.57 -21.51 6.24
C LYS A 462 -11.04 -21.63 6.64
N LYS A 463 -11.52 -20.74 7.51
CA LYS A 463 -12.93 -20.71 7.93
C LYS A 463 -13.87 -20.39 6.77
N TYR A 464 -13.46 -19.46 5.90
CA TYR A 464 -14.23 -19.15 4.69
C TYR A 464 -14.28 -20.33 3.72
N LEU A 465 -13.14 -20.99 3.47
CA LEU A 465 -13.07 -22.17 2.60
C LEU A 465 -13.89 -23.34 3.13
N ASP A 466 -13.87 -23.56 4.45
CA ASP A 466 -14.68 -24.61 5.11
C ASP A 466 -16.18 -24.30 5.06
N ALA A 467 -16.55 -23.02 5.11
CA ALA A 467 -17.93 -22.58 4.90
C ALA A 467 -18.39 -22.64 3.42
N GLY A 468 -17.50 -22.98 2.49
CA GLY A 468 -17.80 -23.06 1.07
C GLY A 468 -17.87 -21.70 0.38
N ILE A 469 -17.19 -20.70 0.90
CA ILE A 469 -17.06 -19.36 0.29
C ILE A 469 -16.00 -19.41 -0.81
N LYS A 470 -16.26 -18.73 -1.90
CA LYS A 470 -15.31 -18.57 -3.01
C LYS A 470 -14.14 -17.67 -2.60
N CYS A 471 -12.95 -18.22 -2.61
CA CYS A 471 -11.72 -17.52 -2.24
C CYS A 471 -10.68 -17.66 -3.33
N VAL A 472 -9.92 -16.59 -3.56
CA VAL A 472 -8.76 -16.57 -4.44
C VAL A 472 -7.58 -15.91 -3.75
N GLN A 473 -6.38 -16.12 -4.27
CA GLN A 473 -5.18 -15.46 -3.79
C GLN A 473 -4.78 -14.30 -4.72
N GLY A 474 -4.05 -13.35 -4.19
CA GLY A 474 -3.39 -12.29 -4.92
C GLY A 474 -2.15 -11.81 -4.18
N THR A 475 -1.25 -11.13 -4.88
CA THR A 475 0.00 -10.64 -4.30
C THR A 475 -0.10 -9.24 -3.73
N ASP A 476 -1.15 -8.51 -4.08
CA ASP A 476 -1.32 -7.07 -3.85
C ASP A 476 -0.25 -6.20 -4.53
N GLY A 477 0.90 -6.80 -4.82
CA GLY A 477 2.01 -6.16 -5.51
C GLY A 477 3.33 -6.87 -5.25
N CYS A 478 3.59 -7.92 -5.98
CA CYS A 478 4.74 -8.81 -5.76
C CYS A 478 6.08 -8.04 -5.68
N GLY A 479 6.28 -7.03 -6.50
CA GLY A 479 7.51 -6.25 -6.50
C GLY A 479 7.69 -5.40 -5.24
N PHE A 480 6.66 -4.69 -4.84
CA PHE A 480 6.70 -3.82 -3.66
C PHE A 480 6.80 -4.59 -2.35
N TYR A 481 6.13 -5.73 -2.26
CA TYR A 481 6.25 -6.62 -1.10
C TYR A 481 7.44 -7.59 -1.19
N GLY A 482 8.21 -7.58 -2.29
CA GLY A 482 9.40 -8.41 -2.48
C GLY A 482 9.08 -9.91 -2.44
N ILE A 483 7.97 -10.31 -3.01
CA ILE A 483 7.48 -11.68 -3.09
C ILE A 483 7.07 -12.01 -4.53
N ASP A 484 6.71 -13.24 -4.78
CA ASP A 484 5.99 -13.65 -5.98
C ASP A 484 4.77 -14.52 -5.62
N THR A 485 4.03 -14.95 -6.63
CA THR A 485 2.83 -15.78 -6.43
C THR A 485 3.13 -17.13 -5.79
N ILE A 486 4.35 -17.61 -5.93
CA ILE A 486 4.78 -18.88 -5.31
C ILE A 486 5.04 -18.68 -3.83
N ASP A 487 5.64 -17.56 -3.44
CA ASP A 487 5.82 -17.21 -2.04
C ASP A 487 4.46 -17.08 -1.33
N GLU A 488 3.46 -16.49 -2.00
CA GLU A 488 2.09 -16.40 -1.48
C GLU A 488 1.43 -17.78 -1.34
N GLN A 489 1.60 -18.65 -2.33
CA GLN A 489 1.12 -20.04 -2.25
C GLN A 489 1.77 -20.78 -1.08
N LEU A 490 3.07 -20.63 -0.89
CA LEU A 490 3.79 -21.25 0.24
C LEU A 490 3.34 -20.70 1.58
N ALA A 491 3.02 -19.40 1.64
CA ALA A 491 2.46 -18.80 2.83
C ALA A 491 1.11 -19.43 3.19
N LEU A 492 0.21 -19.55 2.24
CA LEU A 492 -1.09 -20.24 2.44
C LEU A 492 -0.90 -21.67 2.94
N GLN A 493 0.04 -22.40 2.38
CA GLN A 493 0.28 -23.80 2.68
C GLN A 493 0.96 -24.00 4.03
N ASN A 494 2.09 -23.32 4.26
CA ASN A 494 2.95 -23.61 5.41
C ASN A 494 2.58 -22.80 6.65
N LEU A 495 1.93 -21.69 6.51
CA LEU A 495 1.60 -20.78 7.60
C LEU A 495 0.13 -20.85 8.00
N LEU A 496 -0.75 -21.01 7.04
CA LEU A 496 -2.18 -21.15 7.27
C LEU A 496 -2.65 -22.59 7.14
N HIS A 497 -1.71 -23.50 6.88
CA HIS A 497 -1.95 -24.95 6.85
C HIS A 497 -3.06 -25.38 5.88
N LEU A 498 -3.20 -24.66 4.75
CA LEU A 498 -4.12 -25.05 3.70
C LEU A 498 -3.63 -26.36 3.03
N ASN A 499 -4.54 -27.29 2.85
CA ASN A 499 -4.28 -28.57 2.22
C ASN A 499 -4.65 -28.59 0.73
N ASN A 500 -4.39 -29.70 0.06
CA ASN A 500 -4.68 -29.85 -1.38
C ASN A 500 -6.15 -29.62 -1.73
N LYS A 501 -7.10 -30.02 -0.88
CA LYS A 501 -8.53 -29.79 -1.11
C LYS A 501 -8.89 -28.31 -1.06
N ASP A 502 -8.23 -27.57 -0.15
CA ASP A 502 -8.41 -26.11 -0.06
C ASP A 502 -7.90 -25.43 -1.32
N PHE A 503 -6.71 -25.82 -1.80
CA PHE A 503 -6.16 -25.32 -3.06
C PHE A 503 -7.02 -25.68 -4.28
N GLU A 504 -7.60 -26.86 -4.32
CA GLU A 504 -8.51 -27.23 -5.40
C GLU A 504 -9.78 -26.37 -5.42
N LYS A 505 -10.32 -26.03 -4.24
CA LYS A 505 -11.44 -25.10 -4.14
C LYS A 505 -11.07 -23.73 -4.73
N MET A 506 -9.92 -23.18 -4.33
CA MET A 506 -9.43 -21.88 -4.79
C MET A 506 -9.18 -21.90 -6.31
N ARG A 507 -8.55 -22.95 -6.84
CA ARG A 507 -8.30 -23.10 -8.29
C ARG A 507 -9.58 -23.16 -9.12
N LYS A 508 -10.62 -23.84 -8.64
CA LYS A 508 -11.91 -23.85 -9.33
C LYS A 508 -12.49 -22.45 -9.46
N VAL A 509 -12.30 -21.60 -8.44
CA VAL A 509 -12.73 -20.20 -8.52
C VAL A 509 -11.87 -19.41 -9.51
N GLU A 510 -10.55 -19.61 -9.52
CA GLU A 510 -9.69 -19.02 -10.55
C GLU A 510 -10.13 -19.38 -11.97
N ASP A 511 -10.34 -20.67 -12.23
CA ASP A 511 -10.75 -21.17 -13.53
C ASP A 511 -12.09 -20.54 -13.95
N GLU A 512 -13.06 -20.47 -13.04
CA GLU A 512 -14.34 -19.80 -13.26
C GLU A 512 -14.17 -18.32 -13.65
N VAL A 513 -13.35 -17.58 -12.89
CA VAL A 513 -13.07 -16.15 -13.17
C VAL A 513 -12.43 -15.99 -14.55
N VAL A 514 -11.45 -16.82 -14.88
CA VAL A 514 -10.75 -16.75 -16.16
C VAL A 514 -11.68 -17.07 -17.34
N ASP A 515 -12.50 -18.12 -17.22
CA ASP A 515 -13.44 -18.52 -18.27
C ASP A 515 -14.48 -17.43 -18.53
N ILE A 516 -15.06 -16.86 -17.47
CA ILE A 516 -15.99 -15.75 -17.57
C ILE A 516 -15.32 -14.54 -18.23
N SER A 517 -14.11 -14.20 -17.78
CA SER A 517 -13.38 -13.04 -18.29
C SER A 517 -12.99 -13.20 -19.76
N ASN A 518 -12.62 -14.40 -20.21
CA ASN A 518 -12.32 -14.64 -21.63
C ASN A 518 -13.57 -14.43 -22.52
N LYS A 519 -14.72 -14.98 -22.12
CA LYS A 519 -15.99 -14.78 -22.85
C LYS A 519 -16.40 -13.30 -22.86
N TYR A 520 -16.22 -12.63 -21.73
CA TYR A 520 -16.51 -11.21 -21.61
C TYR A 520 -15.59 -10.36 -22.50
N PHE A 521 -14.31 -10.67 -22.55
CA PHE A 521 -13.35 -10.00 -23.42
C PHE A 521 -13.71 -10.14 -24.92
N GLU A 522 -14.12 -11.32 -25.35
CA GLU A 522 -14.55 -11.56 -26.74
C GLU A 522 -15.78 -10.73 -27.11
N LYS A 523 -16.78 -10.71 -26.24
CA LYS A 523 -17.98 -9.88 -26.38
C LYS A 523 -17.63 -8.40 -26.47
N LYS A 524 -16.89 -7.90 -25.47
CA LYS A 524 -16.48 -6.48 -25.43
C LYS A 524 -15.61 -6.07 -26.61
N SER A 525 -14.77 -6.96 -27.12
CA SER A 525 -13.93 -6.67 -28.28
C SER A 525 -14.79 -6.42 -29.55
N LYS A 526 -15.87 -7.19 -29.73
CA LYS A 526 -16.82 -6.97 -30.81
C LYS A 526 -17.60 -5.66 -30.63
N ASP A 527 -18.06 -5.40 -29.41
CA ASP A 527 -18.82 -4.17 -29.07
C ASP A 527 -17.95 -2.93 -29.19
N PHE A 528 -16.69 -3.01 -28.77
CA PHE A 528 -15.72 -1.92 -28.88
C PHE A 528 -15.42 -1.58 -30.36
N LYS A 529 -15.25 -2.59 -31.19
CA LYS A 529 -15.05 -2.39 -32.63
C LYS A 529 -16.25 -1.67 -33.27
N LYS A 530 -17.49 -2.05 -32.89
CA LYS A 530 -18.71 -1.37 -33.34
C LYS A 530 -18.76 0.08 -32.82
N PHE A 531 -18.41 0.30 -31.54
CA PHE A 531 -18.37 1.63 -30.93
C PHE A 531 -17.38 2.55 -31.67
N LEU A 532 -16.19 2.05 -31.99
CA LEU A 532 -15.20 2.84 -32.74
C LEU A 532 -15.71 3.25 -34.14
N ASN A 533 -16.42 2.37 -34.81
CA ASN A 533 -16.99 2.64 -36.14
C ASN A 533 -15.97 3.31 -37.12
N GLY A 534 -14.74 2.80 -37.14
CA GLY A 534 -13.65 3.34 -37.96
C GLY A 534 -12.91 4.57 -37.40
N ARG A 535 -13.38 5.14 -36.29
CA ARG A 535 -12.67 6.24 -35.60
C ARG A 535 -11.46 5.70 -34.84
N ASN A 536 -10.48 6.55 -34.57
CA ASN A 536 -9.42 6.18 -33.67
C ASN A 536 -9.90 6.14 -32.21
N ILE A 537 -9.17 5.42 -31.36
CA ILE A 537 -9.54 5.18 -29.97
C ILE A 537 -9.65 6.49 -29.18
N THR A 538 -8.67 7.37 -29.34
CA THR A 538 -8.59 8.63 -28.60
C THR A 538 -9.75 9.56 -28.93
N GLU A 539 -10.09 9.71 -30.21
CA GLU A 539 -11.24 10.53 -30.65
C GLU A 539 -12.56 9.99 -30.10
N ALA A 540 -12.83 8.69 -30.31
CA ALA A 540 -14.07 8.07 -29.90
C ALA A 540 -14.27 8.14 -28.35
N LEU A 541 -13.23 7.88 -27.59
CA LEU A 541 -13.29 7.96 -26.12
C LEU A 541 -13.37 9.39 -25.60
N ALA A 542 -12.72 10.36 -26.27
CA ALA A 542 -12.80 11.78 -25.87
C ALA A 542 -14.22 12.35 -26.06
N GLU A 543 -14.90 11.95 -27.13
CA GLU A 543 -16.30 12.31 -27.33
C GLU A 543 -17.19 11.72 -26.23
N LEU A 544 -17.01 10.43 -25.94
CA LEU A 544 -17.76 9.73 -24.88
C LEU A 544 -17.48 10.32 -23.47
N GLU A 545 -16.25 10.71 -23.18
CA GLU A 545 -15.91 11.37 -21.89
C GLU A 545 -16.69 12.67 -21.72
N LYS A 546 -16.79 13.48 -22.77
CA LYS A 546 -17.59 14.72 -22.74
C LYS A 546 -19.06 14.44 -22.49
N GLU A 547 -19.63 13.43 -23.16
CA GLU A 547 -21.03 13.03 -22.97
C GLU A 547 -21.26 12.54 -21.52
N ASN A 548 -20.41 11.67 -21.00
CA ASN A 548 -20.50 11.16 -19.63
C ASN A 548 -20.38 12.28 -18.61
N HIS A 549 -19.50 13.24 -18.83
CA HIS A 549 -19.35 14.40 -17.95
C HIS A 549 -20.59 15.31 -17.93
N ILE A 550 -21.23 15.53 -19.07
CA ILE A 550 -22.48 16.27 -19.16
C ILE A 550 -23.59 15.56 -18.40
N LYS A 551 -23.76 14.24 -18.63
CA LYS A 551 -24.73 13.41 -17.92
C LYS A 551 -24.46 13.37 -16.41
N GLY A 552 -23.20 13.25 -16.01
CA GLY A 552 -22.78 13.28 -14.61
C GLY A 552 -23.14 14.58 -13.89
N LYS A 553 -23.05 15.74 -14.56
CA LYS A 553 -23.47 17.03 -14.00
C LYS A 553 -24.98 17.15 -13.82
N GLN A 554 -25.76 16.46 -14.65
CA GLN A 554 -27.22 16.46 -14.56
C GLN A 554 -27.74 15.59 -13.41
N ASN A 555 -27.02 14.55 -13.04
CA ASN A 555 -27.30 13.70 -11.88
C ASN A 555 -26.82 14.40 -10.61
N LYS A 556 -27.65 15.22 -9.99
CA LYS A 556 -27.35 16.11 -8.86
C LYS A 556 -27.06 15.44 -7.51
N ALA A 557 -26.72 14.17 -7.44
CA ALA A 557 -26.25 13.58 -6.19
C ALA A 557 -24.81 14.07 -5.92
N GLU A 558 -24.66 15.07 -5.07
CA GLU A 558 -23.35 15.52 -4.58
C GLU A 558 -22.69 14.39 -3.84
N MET A 559 -21.66 13.80 -4.44
CA MET A 559 -20.82 12.81 -3.78
C MET A 559 -19.77 13.49 -2.91
N ARG A 560 -20.21 14.14 -1.86
CA ARG A 560 -19.32 14.70 -0.84
C ARG A 560 -18.96 13.59 0.15
N ILE A 561 -17.95 12.81 -0.17
CA ILE A 561 -17.45 11.75 0.72
C ILE A 561 -16.53 12.36 1.78
N ASN A 562 -15.62 13.22 1.35
CA ASN A 562 -14.75 14.01 2.20
C ASN A 562 -14.72 15.46 1.69
N THR A 563 -14.66 16.40 2.59
CA THR A 563 -14.52 17.82 2.25
C THR A 563 -13.06 18.26 2.51
N ASN A 564 -12.57 19.14 1.64
CA ASN A 564 -11.27 19.77 1.90
C ASN A 564 -11.39 20.62 3.17
N LEU A 565 -10.41 20.50 4.08
CA LEU A 565 -10.37 21.30 5.30
C LEU A 565 -10.43 22.80 5.01
N GLU A 566 -9.82 23.27 3.92
CA GLU A 566 -9.87 24.67 3.49
C GLU A 566 -11.27 25.13 3.12
N THR A 567 -12.18 24.23 2.74
CA THR A 567 -13.59 24.54 2.43
C THR A 567 -14.51 24.43 3.64
N GLN A 568 -14.02 23.92 4.76
CA GLN A 568 -14.72 23.86 6.04
C GLN A 568 -14.41 25.12 6.85
N GLU A 569 -15.15 26.18 6.64
CA GLU A 569 -14.87 27.52 7.15
C GLU A 569 -14.60 27.55 8.67
N VAL A 570 -15.40 26.86 9.47
CA VAL A 570 -15.27 26.88 10.94
C VAL A 570 -14.05 26.09 11.41
N LEU A 571 -13.80 24.91 10.85
CA LEU A 571 -12.65 24.08 11.24
C LEU A 571 -11.34 24.67 10.73
N SER A 572 -11.33 25.27 9.54
CA SER A 572 -10.13 25.89 8.96
C SER A 572 -9.63 27.08 9.78
N GLN A 573 -10.52 27.78 10.48
CA GLN A 573 -10.15 28.86 11.39
C GLN A 573 -9.38 28.37 12.62
N LYS A 574 -9.49 27.07 12.96
CA LYS A 574 -8.72 26.46 14.05
C LYS A 574 -7.34 25.95 13.61
N VAL A 575 -7.02 26.01 12.31
CA VAL A 575 -5.73 25.53 11.81
C VAL A 575 -4.60 26.44 12.28
N LYS A 576 -3.64 25.85 13.00
CA LYS A 576 -2.47 26.57 13.47
C LYS A 576 -1.22 25.69 13.44
N GLN A 577 -0.05 26.31 13.53
CA GLN A 577 1.21 25.58 13.69
C GLN A 577 1.32 25.06 15.12
N LEU A 578 1.93 23.88 15.26
CA LEU A 578 2.23 23.32 16.58
C LEU A 578 3.23 24.20 17.35
N PRO A 579 3.06 24.35 18.67
CA PRO A 579 4.00 25.07 19.50
C PRO A 579 5.44 24.60 19.30
N THR A 580 6.39 25.50 19.26
CA THR A 580 7.81 25.19 19.03
C THR A 580 8.63 25.22 20.31
N ASP A 581 8.12 25.83 21.34
CA ASP A 581 8.73 26.08 22.64
C ASP A 581 8.34 25.10 23.74
N LYS A 582 7.38 24.20 23.44
CA LYS A 582 6.88 23.18 24.37
C LYS A 582 7.11 21.77 23.84
N VAL A 583 7.19 20.82 24.74
CA VAL A 583 7.33 19.39 24.42
C VAL A 583 5.96 18.79 24.06
N PRO A 584 5.80 18.17 22.88
CA PRO A 584 4.58 17.46 22.54
C PRO A 584 4.47 16.12 23.28
N ILE A 585 3.33 15.89 23.91
CA ILE A 585 2.93 14.60 24.48
C ILE A 585 1.80 14.05 23.61
N ILE A 586 2.08 12.98 22.88
CA ILE A 586 1.13 12.37 21.96
C ILE A 586 0.38 11.27 22.69
N ILE A 587 -0.94 11.39 22.74
CA ILE A 587 -1.84 10.36 23.28
C ILE A 587 -2.45 9.60 22.12
N ALA A 588 -2.20 8.31 22.03
CA ALA A 588 -2.74 7.42 21.02
C ALA A 588 -3.61 6.34 21.68
N GLY A 589 -4.84 6.22 21.24
CA GLY A 589 -5.82 5.30 21.80
C GLY A 589 -7.26 5.72 21.49
N GLY A 590 -7.46 6.41 20.35
CA GLY A 590 -8.78 6.82 19.84
C GLY A 590 -9.24 6.00 18.64
N SER A 591 -8.42 5.06 18.16
CA SER A 591 -8.78 4.21 17.02
C SER A 591 -9.45 2.90 17.45
N PHE A 592 -10.00 2.16 16.48
CA PHE A 592 -10.55 0.85 16.74
C PHE A 592 -9.50 -0.11 17.30
N ASN A 593 -9.90 -0.90 18.29
CA ASN A 593 -9.09 -1.95 18.85
C ASN A 593 -9.24 -3.29 18.08
N LYS A 594 -8.56 -4.32 18.57
CA LYS A 594 -8.59 -5.69 18.03
C LYS A 594 -9.98 -6.30 17.90
N LYS A 595 -10.95 -5.83 18.71
CA LYS A 595 -12.33 -6.33 18.71
C LYS A 595 -13.22 -5.58 17.71
N GLY A 596 -12.67 -4.64 16.95
CA GLY A 596 -13.42 -3.80 16.01
C GLY A 596 -14.33 -2.77 16.69
N ARG A 597 -13.99 -2.40 17.92
CA ARG A 597 -14.65 -1.34 18.67
C ARG A 597 -13.67 -0.22 18.95
N TYR A 598 -14.16 0.98 19.12
CA TYR A 598 -13.33 2.06 19.62
C TYR A 598 -12.70 1.64 20.96
N THR A 599 -11.48 2.09 21.20
CA THR A 599 -10.77 1.83 22.44
C THR A 599 -11.60 2.26 23.64
N GLU A 600 -11.88 1.34 24.54
CA GLU A 600 -12.55 1.63 25.81
C GLU A 600 -11.53 2.14 26.81
N VAL A 601 -11.80 3.28 27.44
CA VAL A 601 -10.97 3.83 28.50
C VAL A 601 -11.22 3.04 29.78
N THR A 602 -10.18 2.41 30.32
CA THR A 602 -10.28 1.73 31.61
C THR A 602 -10.21 2.73 32.77
N PRO A 603 -10.78 2.42 33.94
CA PRO A 603 -10.65 3.29 35.12
C PRO A 603 -9.19 3.60 35.49
N GLU A 604 -8.32 2.58 35.38
CA GLU A 604 -6.89 2.69 35.65
C GLU A 604 -6.20 3.58 34.60
N GLY A 605 -6.54 3.41 33.33
CA GLY A 605 -6.00 4.25 32.25
C GLY A 605 -6.46 5.70 32.37
N LYS A 606 -7.70 5.95 32.79
CA LYS A 606 -8.21 7.29 33.11
C LYS A 606 -7.43 7.90 34.29
N GLU A 607 -7.12 7.12 35.31
CA GLU A 607 -6.34 7.60 36.45
C GLU A 607 -4.91 7.97 36.04
N LEU A 608 -4.28 7.21 35.13
CA LEU A 608 -2.97 7.58 34.59
C LEU A 608 -3.01 8.93 33.86
N LEU A 609 -4.04 9.21 33.07
CA LEU A 609 -4.19 10.50 32.41
C LEU A 609 -4.37 11.65 33.42
N LYS A 610 -5.13 11.44 34.50
CA LYS A 610 -5.26 12.42 35.60
C LYS A 610 -3.93 12.71 36.27
N GLN A 611 -3.14 11.67 36.55
CA GLN A 611 -1.81 11.83 37.14
C GLN A 611 -0.87 12.58 36.20
N LEU A 612 -0.92 12.29 34.89
CA LEU A 612 -0.15 12.99 33.88
C LEU A 612 -0.49 14.49 33.88
N LEU A 613 -1.79 14.84 33.80
CA LEU A 613 -2.26 16.23 33.85
C LEU A 613 -1.90 16.95 35.18
N SER A 614 -1.76 16.21 36.26
CA SER A 614 -1.43 16.78 37.56
C SER A 614 0.07 17.06 37.77
N LYS A 615 0.93 16.26 37.12
CA LYS A 615 2.38 16.33 37.31
C LYS A 615 3.14 17.10 36.23
N VAL A 616 2.56 17.24 35.04
CA VAL A 616 3.18 17.96 33.92
C VAL A 616 2.86 19.45 34.00
N ASP A 617 3.80 20.30 33.58
CA ASP A 617 3.63 21.76 33.52
C ASP A 617 3.06 22.17 32.15
N ALA A 618 1.89 22.79 32.13
CA ALA A 618 1.21 23.28 30.94
C ALA A 618 2.00 24.38 30.18
N ASN A 619 2.98 25.03 30.85
CA ASN A 619 3.89 25.97 30.20
C ASN A 619 5.01 25.27 29.42
N LYS A 620 5.32 24.02 29.74
CA LYS A 620 6.45 23.26 29.20
C LYS A 620 6.01 22.14 28.22
N ALA A 621 4.76 21.69 28.29
CA ALA A 621 4.25 20.64 27.44
C ALA A 621 2.85 20.96 26.90
N TYR A 622 2.48 20.30 25.81
CA TYR A 622 1.15 20.35 25.23
C TYR A 622 0.76 18.96 24.71
N PHE A 623 -0.52 18.71 24.56
CA PHE A 623 -1.01 17.41 24.07
C PHE A 623 -1.28 17.43 22.58
N VAL A 624 -1.03 16.29 21.94
CA VAL A 624 -1.34 16.02 20.54
C VAL A 624 -2.18 14.75 20.48
N ILE A 625 -3.31 14.83 19.78
CA ILE A 625 -4.28 13.74 19.61
C ILE A 625 -4.60 13.56 18.14
N GLY A 626 -5.26 12.46 17.78
CA GLY A 626 -5.84 12.23 16.45
C GLY A 626 -7.17 13.00 16.27
N HIS A 627 -7.82 12.76 15.14
CA HIS A 627 -9.04 13.49 14.73
C HIS A 627 -10.36 12.73 15.00
N LYS A 628 -10.28 11.50 15.49
CA LYS A 628 -11.49 10.69 15.69
C LYS A 628 -12.30 11.06 16.92
N MET A 629 -11.73 11.78 17.87
CA MET A 629 -12.38 12.16 19.14
C MET A 629 -13.04 10.99 19.86
N GLN A 630 -12.26 9.91 20.09
CA GLN A 630 -12.72 8.68 20.74
C GLN A 630 -11.67 8.17 21.73
N GLY A 631 -12.06 7.29 22.64
CA GLY A 631 -11.17 6.60 23.56
C GLY A 631 -10.31 7.55 24.42
N TYR A 632 -9.04 7.19 24.61
CA TYR A 632 -8.10 7.98 25.42
C TYR A 632 -7.82 9.38 24.85
N GLU A 633 -7.95 9.55 23.54
CA GLU A 633 -7.78 10.85 22.87
C GLU A 633 -8.91 11.82 23.24
N LYS A 634 -10.13 11.35 23.34
CA LYS A 634 -11.25 12.11 23.85
C LYS A 634 -11.15 12.34 25.36
N GLU A 635 -10.77 11.29 26.10
CA GLU A 635 -10.68 11.33 27.56
C GLU A 635 -9.70 12.42 28.06
N ILE A 636 -8.55 12.61 27.38
CA ILE A 636 -7.60 13.65 27.79
C ILE A 636 -8.18 15.05 27.60
N VAL A 637 -9.01 15.28 26.57
CA VAL A 637 -9.70 16.56 26.35
C VAL A 637 -10.72 16.83 27.44
N GLU A 638 -11.54 15.83 27.77
CA GLU A 638 -12.55 15.92 28.83
C GLU A 638 -11.88 16.15 30.20
N LEU A 639 -10.85 15.39 30.53
CA LEU A 639 -10.14 15.55 31.81
C LEU A 639 -9.42 16.90 31.93
N ASN A 640 -8.87 17.43 30.85
CA ASN A 640 -8.26 18.76 30.86
C ASN A 640 -9.27 19.83 31.28
N LYS A 641 -10.51 19.72 30.79
CA LYS A 641 -11.64 20.58 31.15
C LYS A 641 -12.12 20.32 32.58
N ASP A 642 -12.43 19.05 32.90
CA ASP A 642 -13.04 18.69 34.18
C ASP A 642 -12.12 18.98 35.39
N MET A 643 -10.82 18.84 35.21
CA MET A 643 -9.81 19.15 36.21
C MET A 643 -9.39 20.62 36.20
N ASN A 644 -10.04 21.46 35.40
CA ASN A 644 -9.73 22.89 35.22
C ASN A 644 -8.22 23.11 34.91
N LYS A 645 -7.67 22.24 34.03
CA LYS A 645 -6.31 22.37 33.53
C LYS A 645 -6.30 23.23 32.26
N HIS A 646 -5.18 23.85 31.97
CA HIS A 646 -5.02 24.78 30.84
C HIS A 646 -3.97 24.29 29.84
N PHE A 647 -3.88 22.96 29.65
CA PHE A 647 -3.01 22.42 28.63
C PHE A 647 -3.55 22.76 27.25
N GLU A 648 -2.67 23.19 26.39
CA GLU A 648 -2.97 23.29 24.98
C GLU A 648 -3.12 21.89 24.37
N ILE A 649 -4.21 21.62 23.66
CA ILE A 649 -4.50 20.37 22.99
C ILE A 649 -4.70 20.65 21.52
N ASN A 650 -3.91 19.98 20.66
CA ASN A 650 -3.98 20.06 19.22
C ASN A 650 -4.37 18.72 18.63
N ALA A 651 -5.40 18.71 17.75
CA ALA A 651 -5.74 17.55 16.97
C ALA A 651 -5.00 17.55 15.64
N ILE A 652 -4.41 16.42 15.30
CA ILE A 652 -3.82 16.21 13.97
C ILE A 652 -4.91 15.68 13.05
N VAL A 653 -5.21 16.44 12.00
CA VAL A 653 -6.29 16.14 11.06
C VAL A 653 -5.75 15.92 9.66
N PRO A 654 -6.36 15.02 8.85
CA PRO A 654 -6.04 14.91 7.45
C PRO A 654 -6.53 16.15 6.68
N LYS A 655 -5.86 16.49 5.58
CA LYS A 655 -6.28 17.59 4.71
C LYS A 655 -7.71 17.39 4.18
N MET A 656 -8.05 16.14 3.91
CA MET A 656 -9.43 15.74 3.58
C MET A 656 -10.03 15.04 4.80
N ILE A 657 -11.03 15.64 5.39
CA ILE A 657 -11.70 15.17 6.61
C ILE A 657 -13.20 14.94 6.34
N SER A 658 -13.76 13.89 6.94
CA SER A 658 -15.21 13.67 6.86
C SER A 658 -15.98 14.72 7.64
N GLN A 659 -17.22 15.00 7.22
CA GLN A 659 -18.09 15.93 7.94
C GLN A 659 -18.30 15.48 9.39
N THR A 660 -18.51 14.18 9.61
CA THR A 660 -18.69 13.61 10.95
C THR A 660 -17.47 13.85 11.84
N ASP A 661 -16.26 13.60 11.34
CA ASP A 661 -15.04 13.82 12.12
C ASP A 661 -14.82 15.32 12.39
N SER A 662 -15.13 16.17 11.42
CA SER A 662 -15.08 17.62 11.58
C SER A 662 -16.03 18.09 12.68
N ASP A 663 -17.29 17.63 12.64
CA ASP A 663 -18.30 17.99 13.63
C ASP A 663 -17.91 17.51 15.03
N ASN A 664 -17.35 16.30 15.15
CA ASN A 664 -16.86 15.79 16.42
C ASN A 664 -15.72 16.65 17.00
N ILE A 665 -14.77 17.09 16.16
CA ILE A 665 -13.69 17.99 16.59
C ILE A 665 -14.24 19.35 17.05
N LEU A 666 -15.22 19.90 16.33
CA LEU A 666 -15.80 21.19 16.65
C LEU A 666 -16.66 21.17 17.94
N GLN A 667 -17.23 20.03 18.29
CA GLN A 667 -17.97 19.83 19.54
C GLN A 667 -17.06 19.76 20.76
N GLU A 668 -15.81 19.38 20.58
CA GLU A 668 -14.85 19.24 21.68
C GLU A 668 -14.06 20.54 21.92
N ASN A 669 -13.61 20.72 23.15
CA ASN A 669 -12.86 21.90 23.53
C ASN A 669 -11.36 21.71 23.24
N ILE A 670 -10.97 21.80 21.98
CA ILE A 670 -9.58 21.78 21.52
C ILE A 670 -9.09 23.16 21.11
N ASP A 671 -7.79 23.41 21.30
CA ASP A 671 -7.19 24.72 21.04
C ASP A 671 -6.89 24.96 19.56
N GLY A 672 -6.57 23.89 18.84
CA GLY A 672 -6.27 24.00 17.43
C GLY A 672 -6.18 22.66 16.70
N VAL A 673 -6.15 22.74 15.40
CA VAL A 673 -5.90 21.61 14.52
C VAL A 673 -4.66 21.85 13.69
N SER A 674 -3.92 20.79 13.41
CA SER A 674 -2.75 20.82 12.53
C SER A 674 -2.92 19.77 11.44
N ILE A 675 -2.54 20.13 10.21
CA ILE A 675 -2.71 19.23 9.07
C ILE A 675 -1.62 18.17 9.09
N SER A 676 -2.03 16.90 9.18
CA SER A 676 -1.12 15.76 9.26
C SER A 676 -0.48 15.41 7.91
N ILE A 677 -1.18 15.70 6.83
CA ILE A 677 -0.77 15.35 5.48
C ILE A 677 -0.32 16.61 4.79
N GLU A 678 0.98 16.80 4.71
CA GLU A 678 1.57 17.79 3.83
C GLU A 678 2.07 17.09 2.57
N SER A 679 1.65 17.56 1.40
CA SER A 679 2.42 17.32 0.20
C SER A 679 3.55 18.35 0.18
N ASP A 680 4.79 17.91 0.20
CA ASP A 680 5.87 18.77 -0.28
C ASP A 680 5.80 18.87 -1.82
N GLU A 681 6.67 19.67 -2.40
CA GLU A 681 6.69 19.84 -3.86
C GLU A 681 6.99 18.54 -4.62
N MET A 682 7.54 17.55 -3.95
CA MET A 682 7.77 16.19 -4.46
C MET A 682 6.55 15.28 -4.23
N GLY A 683 5.49 15.75 -3.60
CA GLY A 683 4.32 14.95 -3.27
C GLY A 683 4.58 13.86 -2.23
N ILE A 684 5.57 14.01 -1.35
CA ILE A 684 5.85 13.04 -0.30
C ILE A 684 4.74 13.07 0.74
N TYR A 685 4.11 11.93 0.96
CA TYR A 685 3.14 11.74 2.02
C TYR A 685 3.84 11.78 3.37
N LYS A 686 3.44 12.71 4.20
CA LYS A 686 3.85 12.80 5.59
C LYS A 686 2.67 12.39 6.44
N SER A 687 2.89 11.34 7.19
CA SER A 687 1.91 10.83 8.09
C SER A 687 1.78 11.71 9.35
N PHE A 688 0.93 11.26 10.24
CA PHE A 688 0.69 11.89 11.52
C PHE A 688 2.01 12.19 12.26
N ASN A 689 2.13 13.40 12.78
CA ASN A 689 3.22 13.83 13.65
C ASN A 689 4.62 13.84 13.01
N TYR A 690 4.73 13.72 11.68
CA TYR A 690 6.03 13.73 11.00
C TYR A 690 6.93 14.90 11.43
N GLU A 691 6.37 16.11 11.49
CA GLU A 691 7.14 17.30 11.91
C GLU A 691 7.66 17.20 13.35
N ILE A 692 6.86 16.60 14.23
CA ILE A 692 7.25 16.35 15.61
C ILE A 692 8.45 15.40 15.64
N PHE A 693 8.35 14.26 14.98
CA PHE A 693 9.36 13.21 15.04
C PHE A 693 10.65 13.55 14.29
N GLU A 694 10.59 14.40 13.26
CA GLU A 694 11.79 14.83 12.55
C GLU A 694 12.57 15.93 13.29
N ARG A 695 11.92 16.73 14.14
CA ARG A 695 12.51 17.97 14.65
C ARG A 695 12.59 18.09 16.15
N ARG A 696 11.81 17.34 16.93
CA ARG A 696 11.62 17.59 18.36
C ARG A 696 11.79 16.36 19.22
N ASN A 697 12.17 16.61 20.48
CA ASN A 697 11.93 15.65 21.54
C ASN A 697 10.42 15.55 21.74
N SER A 698 9.92 14.35 21.96
CA SER A 698 8.50 14.08 22.14
C SER A 698 8.26 12.86 23.02
N VAL A 699 7.09 12.82 23.63
CA VAL A 699 6.61 11.68 24.40
C VAL A 699 5.43 11.07 23.67
N VAL A 700 5.44 9.77 23.43
CA VAL A 700 4.33 9.02 22.83
C VAL A 700 3.80 8.04 23.86
N MET A 701 2.53 8.15 24.21
CA MET A 701 1.81 7.18 25.04
C MET A 701 0.75 6.47 24.19
N ALA A 702 1.01 5.22 23.84
CA ALA A 702 0.10 4.38 23.08
C ALA A 702 -0.65 3.44 24.02
N PHE A 703 -1.91 3.76 24.31
CA PHE A 703 -2.76 2.97 25.22
C PHE A 703 -3.37 1.76 24.53
N ASP A 704 -3.86 1.93 23.31
CA ASP A 704 -4.46 0.88 22.49
C ASP A 704 -4.55 1.34 21.04
N GLY A 705 -4.92 0.44 20.15
CA GLY A 705 -5.12 0.76 18.73
C GLY A 705 -4.73 -0.38 17.81
N ASN A 706 -4.59 -0.03 16.55
CA ASN A 706 -4.24 -0.96 15.48
C ASN A 706 -3.21 -0.34 14.52
N SER A 707 -3.33 -0.60 13.22
CA SER A 707 -2.37 -0.16 12.20
C SER A 707 -2.01 1.33 12.25
N PRO A 708 -2.94 2.29 12.41
CA PRO A 708 -2.58 3.71 12.52
C PRO A 708 -1.66 4.00 13.70
N VAL A 709 -1.92 3.41 14.87
CA VAL A 709 -1.07 3.58 16.05
C VAL A 709 0.28 2.88 15.87
N SER A 710 0.30 1.70 15.23
CA SER A 710 1.55 1.02 14.90
C SER A 710 2.42 1.82 13.94
N ASN A 711 1.82 2.48 12.96
CA ASN A 711 2.51 3.36 12.03
C ASN A 711 3.06 4.61 12.74
N LEU A 712 2.29 5.20 13.65
CA LEU A 712 2.74 6.30 14.49
C LEU A 712 4.00 5.92 15.29
N ILE A 713 4.01 4.74 15.93
CA ILE A 713 5.16 4.23 16.68
C ILE A 713 6.37 4.03 15.76
N GLN A 714 6.16 3.48 14.57
CA GLN A 714 7.23 3.30 13.60
C GLN A 714 7.85 4.63 13.16
N GLU A 715 7.03 5.64 12.94
CA GLU A 715 7.51 6.98 12.59
C GLU A 715 8.26 7.65 13.73
N ALA A 716 7.73 7.56 14.94
CA ALA A 716 8.41 8.07 16.12
C ALA A 716 9.80 7.46 16.28
N LYS A 717 9.92 6.14 16.04
CA LYS A 717 11.20 5.43 16.05
C LYS A 717 12.16 5.90 14.98
N ASN A 718 11.66 6.12 13.76
CA ASN A 718 12.50 6.42 12.61
C ASN A 718 12.80 7.92 12.44
N GLY A 719 12.13 8.78 13.21
CA GLY A 719 12.33 10.22 13.19
C GLY A 719 13.70 10.62 13.74
N LYS A 720 14.20 11.77 13.33
CA LYS A 720 15.47 12.35 13.81
C LYS A 720 15.35 13.01 15.18
N GLY A 721 14.12 13.31 15.61
CA GLY A 721 13.82 13.72 16.96
C GLY A 721 14.09 12.59 17.97
N LYS A 722 14.15 12.95 19.23
CA LYS A 722 14.33 11.96 20.31
C LYS A 722 12.98 11.64 20.94
N ALA A 723 12.14 10.90 20.21
CA ALA A 723 10.87 10.44 20.74
C ALA A 723 11.09 9.33 21.77
N LYS A 724 10.45 9.42 22.93
CA LYS A 724 10.34 8.33 23.89
C LYS A 724 8.95 7.73 23.81
N ILE A 725 8.89 6.42 23.56
CA ILE A 725 7.67 5.73 23.16
C ILE A 725 7.29 4.73 24.26
N TYR A 726 6.12 4.94 24.85
CA TYR A 726 5.55 4.10 25.90
C TYR A 726 4.33 3.37 25.34
N VAL A 727 4.32 2.03 25.39
CA VAL A 727 3.27 1.20 24.81
C VAL A 727 2.64 0.30 25.88
N ASN A 728 1.32 0.32 25.96
CA ASN A 728 0.56 -0.48 26.90
C ASN A 728 0.65 -1.98 26.57
N GLU A 729 1.17 -2.77 27.49
CA GLU A 729 1.26 -4.23 27.38
C GLU A 729 -0.12 -4.92 27.39
N ASP A 730 -1.13 -4.28 27.99
CA ASP A 730 -2.49 -4.80 28.03
C ASP A 730 -3.18 -4.74 26.65
N SER A 731 -2.54 -4.11 25.66
CA SER A 731 -2.89 -4.19 24.24
C SER A 731 -1.89 -5.09 23.47
N PRO A 732 -2.01 -6.44 23.57
CA PRO A 732 -0.98 -7.36 23.10
C PRO A 732 -0.64 -7.20 21.62
N SER A 733 -1.65 -6.96 20.76
CA SER A 733 -1.39 -6.81 19.33
C SER A 733 -0.62 -5.55 18.99
N LEU A 734 -0.86 -4.47 19.71
CA LEU A 734 -0.12 -3.23 19.55
C LEU A 734 1.31 -3.39 20.09
N PHE A 735 1.44 -4.02 21.26
CA PHE A 735 2.74 -4.25 21.89
C PHE A 735 3.62 -5.20 21.07
N ASP A 736 3.07 -6.31 20.57
CA ASP A 736 3.78 -7.24 19.69
C ASP A 736 4.26 -6.56 18.40
N LYS A 737 3.45 -5.71 17.81
CA LYS A 737 3.83 -4.90 16.63
C LYS A 737 4.95 -3.92 16.98
N ALA A 738 4.89 -3.26 18.12
CA ALA A 738 5.94 -2.34 18.58
C ALA A 738 7.26 -3.07 18.86
N ILE A 739 7.22 -4.27 19.45
CA ILE A 739 8.41 -5.11 19.64
C ILE A 739 8.97 -5.57 18.30
N SER A 740 8.12 -5.94 17.34
CA SER A 740 8.56 -6.37 16.01
C SER A 740 9.31 -5.27 15.25
N LEU A 741 9.15 -4.01 15.66
CA LEU A 741 9.91 -2.86 15.20
C LEU A 741 11.25 -2.67 15.95
N ASN A 742 11.83 -3.74 16.49
CA ASN A 742 13.11 -3.82 17.21
C ASN A 742 13.12 -3.22 18.62
N GLY A 743 12.08 -3.50 19.39
CA GLY A 743 12.10 -3.29 20.84
C GLY A 743 12.29 -1.85 21.30
N TYR A 744 11.87 -0.88 20.50
CA TYR A 744 12.05 0.54 20.82
C TYR A 744 10.95 1.12 21.70
N ALA A 745 10.03 0.30 22.16
CA ALA A 745 8.95 0.73 23.03
C ALA A 745 9.25 0.40 24.48
N ILE A 746 9.00 1.35 25.37
CA ILE A 746 9.04 1.15 26.81
C ILE A 746 7.66 0.61 27.22
N PRO A 747 7.59 -0.62 27.76
CA PRO A 747 6.33 -1.22 28.15
C PRO A 747 5.74 -0.57 29.39
N PHE A 748 4.41 -0.46 29.46
CA PHE A 748 3.70 -0.11 30.68
C PHE A 748 2.39 -0.87 30.81
N LYS A 749 1.89 -0.95 32.04
CA LYS A 749 0.55 -1.45 32.35
C LYS A 749 -0.27 -0.33 32.97
N THR A 750 -1.56 -0.28 32.64
CA THR A 750 -2.45 0.79 33.13
C THR A 750 -2.64 0.77 34.64
N ASN A 751 -2.49 -0.39 35.27
CA ASN A 751 -2.56 -0.56 36.74
C ASN A 751 -1.24 -0.27 37.49
N GLN A 752 -0.21 0.22 36.79
CA GLN A 752 1.07 0.57 37.37
C GLN A 752 1.34 2.07 37.20
N ASN A 753 2.02 2.68 38.17
CA ASN A 753 2.40 4.08 38.08
C ASN A 753 3.57 4.28 37.11
N ILE A 754 3.27 4.49 35.85
CA ILE A 754 4.25 4.79 34.79
C ILE A 754 4.59 6.29 34.72
N ILE A 755 3.75 7.15 35.29
CA ILE A 755 3.87 8.62 35.12
C ILE A 755 5.17 9.14 35.74
N ASP A 756 5.58 8.64 36.91
CA ASP A 756 6.84 9.04 37.55
C ASP A 756 8.04 8.70 36.65
N LYS A 757 8.02 7.52 36.03
CA LYS A 757 9.06 7.14 35.05
C LYS A 757 9.04 8.03 33.81
N ILE A 758 7.87 8.36 33.27
CA ILE A 758 7.77 9.26 32.11
C ILE A 758 8.39 10.62 32.45
N ILE A 759 8.13 11.14 33.64
CA ILE A 759 8.71 12.42 34.12
C ILE A 759 10.22 12.31 34.33
N GLU A 760 10.68 11.24 34.96
CA GLU A 760 12.10 10.96 35.14
C GLU A 760 12.85 10.89 33.82
N ASP A 761 12.26 10.19 32.85
CA ASP A 761 12.82 10.06 31.51
C ASP A 761 12.74 11.36 30.67
N ASN A 762 11.82 12.27 31.00
CA ASN A 762 11.57 13.54 30.30
C ASN A 762 11.46 14.74 31.28
N PRO A 763 12.52 15.10 31.96
CA PRO A 763 12.45 16.15 33.00
C PRO A 763 12.05 17.53 32.47
N GLU A 764 12.15 17.75 31.17
CA GLU A 764 11.75 18.99 30.48
C GLU A 764 10.25 19.28 30.49
N ILE A 765 9.40 18.30 30.86
CA ILE A 765 7.94 18.50 30.89
C ILE A 765 7.41 18.89 32.28
N MET A 766 8.28 18.94 33.30
CA MET A 766 7.93 19.33 34.68
C MET A 766 8.03 20.83 34.91
#